data_161b0f4bc55122cb5a5eaf79037601ae
#
_entry.id   161b0f4bc55122cb5a5eaf79037601ae
#
_cell.length_a   1.000
_cell.length_b   1.000
_cell.length_c   1.000
_cell.angle_alpha   90.00
_cell.angle_beta   90.00
_cell.angle_gamma   90.00
#
_symmetry.space_group_name_H-M   'P 1'
#
loop_
_entity.id
_entity.type
_entity.pdbx_description
1 polymer ?
#
loop_
_entity_poly.entity_id
_entity_poly.type
_entity_poly.pdbx_seq_one_letter_code
_entity_poly.pdbx_strand_id
1 'polypeptide(L)'
;MDLRCWTAFLLLGAGAGCVHDRGHSHGTAGRTAAPVVRTIRVTQAPDNGANPWSHLDFHNDPAAFQFAIVADRHGGNRPGIFEEAIRKLNLLQPEFVMCVGDLIEGYSHDPAMVKAQWDEFQGLIRVLEMPFFYVPGNHDQTNPTMAGLWQERFGRSYYSFVYRDVLFLCLNSQDPPTHQLGAAQAQWVRDTLAAHPAVRWTLVFLHTPLWEEWEEGTPGDRRWQPVEAALQGRNHTVFAGHNHTYLKRGRHGARYYTLATTGGGSDLRGTAYGEVDQVAWVTMTDTGPVVANLLLDGIQSDDIRTPVIKAAVDALASNVFTSDIIWLSGATPPARSLEIRSANPSTVPVDITFQLTAHDGLAAKISPSLAATFDGRSIFTLPPKGSRTFELQLAGELPTHPHQAQVAAKLAWEARLQPAGSGPLQLKESVIIPIVPVLKLPAIEGPVGIDGAAADWPDALFYAVTDTPALRSDREGWTGPADCSFRLGFARDAINLYAIVEVKDDSIVSRAALPPWKQDGIELRMDFRPPAVQRAPQVDENGLLVIGASPAPGDGLDPGYIVAPSSLPAGTTVCTRRTAEGYIFEAAIPLQALVARYGNQWEKDGLRVNVAVNDHDGSEQAQLWWQPDWRTLGNIPGSGTLFP
;
A
#
# COMPACT_ATOMS: atom_id res chain seq x y z
N MET A 1 -50.38 19.67 -16.06
CA MET A 1 -50.16 18.79 -17.26
C MET A 1 -50.15 17.39 -16.71
N ASP A 2 -51.23 16.67 -17.04
CA ASP A 2 -51.57 15.36 -16.45
C ASP A 2 -50.61 14.25 -16.89
N LEU A 3 -49.96 13.62 -15.92
CA LEU A 3 -49.33 12.32 -16.11
C LEU A 3 -50.43 11.24 -16.05
N ARG A 4 -50.89 10.75 -17.22
CA ARG A 4 -51.78 9.60 -17.26
C ARG A 4 -50.98 8.30 -17.10
N CYS A 5 -51.26 7.59 -16.01
CA CYS A 5 -50.84 6.21 -15.75
C CYS A 5 -51.41 5.27 -16.84
N TRP A 6 -50.54 4.55 -17.51
CA TRP A 6 -50.92 3.46 -18.44
C TRP A 6 -50.78 2.11 -17.72
N THR A 7 -51.86 1.38 -17.59
CA THR A 7 -51.89 0.02 -17.02
C THR A 7 -52.34 -0.95 -18.12
N ALA A 8 -51.56 -1.98 -18.40
CA ALA A 8 -51.81 -2.93 -19.48
C ALA A 8 -51.73 -4.41 -19.07
N PHE A 9 -52.73 -5.20 -19.49
CA PHE A 9 -52.83 -6.64 -19.22
C PHE A 9 -52.40 -7.49 -20.42
N LEU A 10 -51.48 -8.45 -20.26
CA LEU A 10 -51.25 -9.51 -21.23
C LEU A 10 -51.57 -10.87 -20.58
N LEU A 11 -52.59 -11.54 -21.14
CA LEU A 11 -52.86 -12.95 -20.87
C LEU A 11 -52.14 -13.77 -21.95
N LEU A 12 -51.11 -14.54 -21.55
CA LEU A 12 -50.41 -15.44 -22.45
C LEU A 12 -51.07 -16.84 -22.40
N GLY A 13 -51.69 -17.20 -23.53
CA GLY A 13 -52.03 -18.58 -23.82
C GLY A 13 -50.78 -19.39 -24.18
N ALA A 14 -50.72 -20.65 -23.74
CA ALA A 14 -49.64 -21.56 -24.02
C ALA A 14 -49.50 -21.88 -25.50
N GLY A 15 -48.35 -21.55 -26.10
CA GLY A 15 -47.94 -21.98 -27.43
C GLY A 15 -46.55 -22.61 -27.34
N ALA A 16 -46.46 -23.89 -27.67
CA ALA A 16 -45.19 -24.65 -27.70
C ALA A 16 -44.35 -24.21 -28.91
N GLY A 17 -43.08 -23.91 -28.67
CA GLY A 17 -42.13 -23.56 -29.73
C GLY A 17 -40.70 -23.87 -29.32
N CYS A 18 -40.11 -24.79 -30.03
CA CYS A 18 -38.78 -25.42 -30.06
C CYS A 18 -37.65 -24.82 -29.27
N VAL A 19 -37.12 -25.68 -28.41
CA VAL A 19 -35.85 -25.57 -27.68
C VAL A 19 -34.69 -25.87 -28.63
N HIS A 20 -33.66 -25.02 -28.64
CA HIS A 20 -32.32 -25.41 -29.08
C HIS A 20 -31.46 -25.65 -27.84
N ASP A 21 -31.21 -26.93 -27.63
CA ASP A 21 -30.39 -27.51 -26.56
C ASP A 21 -28.88 -27.30 -26.85
N ARG A 22 -28.19 -26.64 -25.94
CA ARG A 22 -26.72 -26.78 -25.81
C ARG A 22 -26.43 -27.27 -24.39
N GLY A 23 -26.27 -28.59 -24.29
CA GLY A 23 -26.02 -29.26 -23.06
C GLY A 23 -24.70 -28.91 -22.43
N HIS A 24 -24.75 -28.56 -21.15
CA HIS A 24 -23.70 -28.82 -20.17
C HIS A 24 -24.38 -29.42 -18.93
N SER A 25 -24.18 -30.73 -18.77
CA SER A 25 -24.68 -31.50 -17.63
C SER A 25 -23.79 -31.28 -16.42
N HIS A 26 -24.30 -30.59 -15.40
CA HIS A 26 -23.89 -30.79 -14.03
C HIS A 26 -25.14 -31.06 -13.19
N GLY A 27 -25.21 -32.26 -12.64
CA GLY A 27 -26.32 -32.72 -11.81
C GLY A 27 -26.40 -31.90 -10.52
N THR A 28 -27.50 -31.18 -10.37
CA THR A 28 -27.92 -30.57 -9.12
C THR A 28 -29.29 -31.13 -8.74
N ALA A 29 -29.40 -31.64 -7.50
CA ALA A 29 -30.66 -32.00 -6.90
C ALA A 29 -31.61 -30.79 -6.93
N GLY A 30 -32.74 -30.93 -7.61
CA GLY A 30 -33.66 -29.82 -7.86
C GLY A 30 -34.29 -29.26 -6.59
N ARG A 31 -33.98 -28.00 -6.29
CA ARG A 31 -34.91 -27.11 -5.59
C ARG A 31 -35.83 -26.54 -6.67
N THR A 32 -37.11 -26.87 -6.64
CA THR A 32 -38.12 -26.20 -7.44
C THR A 32 -38.19 -24.74 -6.99
N ALA A 33 -37.64 -23.84 -7.78
CA ALA A 33 -37.79 -22.41 -7.56
C ALA A 33 -39.27 -22.04 -7.62
N ALA A 34 -39.74 -21.27 -6.65
CA ALA A 34 -41.08 -20.70 -6.70
C ALA A 34 -41.21 -19.86 -7.97
N PRO A 35 -42.35 -19.88 -8.67
CA PRO A 35 -42.49 -19.14 -9.92
C PRO A 35 -42.32 -17.65 -9.66
N VAL A 36 -41.36 -17.04 -10.35
CA VAL A 36 -41.17 -15.58 -10.36
C VAL A 36 -42.41 -14.95 -10.98
N VAL A 37 -43.20 -14.25 -10.17
CA VAL A 37 -44.38 -13.56 -10.65
C VAL A 37 -43.91 -12.32 -11.42
N ARG A 38 -43.81 -12.43 -12.72
CA ARG A 38 -43.52 -11.29 -13.61
C ARG A 38 -44.78 -10.45 -13.73
N THR A 39 -44.77 -9.28 -13.08
CA THR A 39 -45.94 -8.36 -13.07
C THR A 39 -45.77 -7.18 -13.99
N ILE A 40 -45.39 -7.41 -15.23
CA ILE A 40 -45.51 -6.35 -16.24
C ILE A 40 -46.79 -6.58 -17.03
N ARG A 41 -47.54 -5.52 -17.27
CA ARG A 41 -48.72 -5.49 -18.13
C ARG A 41 -48.48 -4.50 -19.27
N VAL A 42 -48.47 -4.98 -20.51
CA VAL A 42 -48.38 -4.15 -21.70
C VAL A 42 -49.78 -4.02 -22.29
N THR A 43 -50.36 -2.79 -22.40
CA THR A 43 -51.76 -2.57 -22.82
C THR A 43 -52.02 -2.59 -24.31
N GLN A 44 -51.00 -2.35 -25.11
CA GLN A 44 -51.13 -2.36 -26.58
C GLN A 44 -50.25 -3.43 -27.17
N ALA A 45 -50.85 -4.39 -27.87
CA ALA A 45 -50.08 -5.22 -28.77
C ALA A 45 -49.59 -4.33 -29.94
N PRO A 46 -48.36 -4.46 -30.42
CA PRO A 46 -47.88 -3.70 -31.58
C PRO A 46 -48.65 -4.10 -32.84
N ASP A 47 -49.06 -3.12 -33.65
CA ASP A 47 -49.85 -3.32 -34.87
C ASP A 47 -49.13 -4.18 -35.92
N ASN A 48 -47.80 -4.30 -35.84
CA ASN A 48 -46.94 -5.00 -36.80
C ASN A 48 -46.12 -6.16 -36.18
N GLY A 49 -46.38 -6.53 -34.94
CA GLY A 49 -45.60 -7.56 -34.22
C GLY A 49 -44.20 -7.13 -33.74
N ALA A 50 -43.77 -5.91 -34.05
CA ALA A 50 -42.50 -5.35 -33.53
C ALA A 50 -42.68 -4.74 -32.14
N ASN A 51 -41.65 -4.84 -31.29
CA ASN A 51 -41.67 -4.32 -29.95
C ASN A 51 -40.50 -3.34 -29.74
N PRO A 52 -40.71 -2.21 -29.04
CA PRO A 52 -39.66 -1.27 -28.71
C PRO A 52 -38.85 -1.71 -27.48
N TRP A 53 -38.75 -3.01 -27.21
CA TRP A 53 -37.96 -3.62 -26.15
C TRP A 53 -37.32 -4.91 -26.65
N SER A 54 -36.16 -5.30 -26.02
CA SER A 54 -35.42 -6.50 -26.42
C SER A 54 -36.10 -7.80 -25.96
N HIS A 55 -36.58 -7.82 -24.72
CA HIS A 55 -37.30 -8.92 -24.06
C HIS A 55 -37.98 -8.39 -22.78
N LEU A 56 -38.86 -9.22 -22.18
CA LEU A 56 -39.56 -8.92 -20.94
C LEU A 56 -39.05 -9.81 -19.76
N ASP A 57 -37.87 -10.38 -19.91
CA ASP A 57 -37.20 -11.12 -18.86
C ASP A 57 -36.45 -10.13 -17.97
N PHE A 58 -37.11 -9.68 -16.90
CA PHE A 58 -36.50 -8.75 -15.94
C PHE A 58 -35.47 -9.45 -15.06
N HIS A 59 -34.35 -8.79 -14.88
CA HIS A 59 -33.30 -9.24 -13.96
C HIS A 59 -33.68 -8.89 -12.51
N ASN A 60 -34.67 -9.57 -11.95
CA ASN A 60 -35.29 -9.29 -10.64
C ASN A 60 -35.40 -10.57 -9.78
N ASP A 61 -34.28 -11.21 -9.50
CA ASP A 61 -34.24 -12.36 -8.59
C ASP A 61 -34.65 -11.91 -7.18
N PRO A 62 -35.74 -12.46 -6.59
CA PRO A 62 -36.17 -12.14 -5.22
C PRO A 62 -35.16 -12.54 -4.12
N ALA A 63 -34.26 -13.48 -4.41
CA ALA A 63 -33.20 -13.89 -3.50
C ALA A 63 -31.97 -12.99 -3.58
N ALA A 64 -31.86 -12.14 -4.61
CA ALA A 64 -30.78 -11.17 -4.75
C ALA A 64 -30.91 -10.02 -3.75
N PHE A 65 -29.79 -9.56 -3.26
CA PHE A 65 -29.68 -8.36 -2.42
C PHE A 65 -28.34 -7.67 -2.65
N GLN A 66 -28.26 -6.37 -2.32
CA GLN A 66 -27.08 -5.58 -2.50
C GLN A 66 -26.57 -5.03 -1.16
N PHE A 67 -25.25 -5.08 -0.99
CA PHE A 67 -24.57 -4.40 0.11
C PHE A 67 -23.26 -3.80 -0.38
N ALA A 68 -22.74 -2.85 0.39
CA ALA A 68 -21.47 -2.20 0.10
C ALA A 68 -20.40 -2.61 1.11
N ILE A 69 -19.11 -2.52 0.72
CA ILE A 69 -17.98 -2.74 1.60
C ILE A 69 -17.04 -1.53 1.49
N VAL A 70 -16.75 -0.89 2.62
CA VAL A 70 -15.71 0.14 2.77
C VAL A 70 -14.47 -0.47 3.40
N ALA A 71 -13.29 0.09 3.08
CA ALA A 71 -12.01 -0.42 3.54
C ALA A 71 -11.08 0.74 3.90
N ASP A 72 -10.25 0.55 4.94
CA ASP A 72 -9.05 1.34 5.16
C ASP A 72 -9.27 2.86 4.99
N ARG A 73 -10.03 3.45 5.91
CA ARG A 73 -10.17 4.90 6.02
C ARG A 73 -8.88 5.53 6.53
N HIS A 74 -8.16 4.82 7.40
CA HIS A 74 -6.93 5.24 8.05
C HIS A 74 -5.70 4.45 7.58
N GLY A 75 -4.54 4.73 8.19
CA GLY A 75 -3.24 4.40 7.64
C GLY A 75 -2.81 5.46 6.61
N GLY A 76 -2.84 6.75 7.02
CA GLY A 76 -2.61 7.90 6.13
C GLY A 76 -3.90 8.48 5.57
N ASN A 77 -4.83 8.83 6.48
CA ASN A 77 -6.14 9.38 6.10
C ASN A 77 -6.03 10.58 5.17
N ARG A 78 -6.82 10.56 4.10
CA ARG A 78 -7.02 11.66 3.16
C ARG A 78 -8.40 12.26 3.38
N PRO A 79 -8.52 13.46 4.03
CA PRO A 79 -9.79 14.05 4.43
C PRO A 79 -10.76 14.24 3.25
N GLY A 80 -12.05 14.04 3.51
CA GLY A 80 -13.14 14.26 2.53
C GLY A 80 -13.46 13.03 1.65
N ILE A 81 -12.56 12.06 1.52
CA ILE A 81 -12.76 10.89 0.66
C ILE A 81 -13.80 9.93 1.25
N PHE A 82 -13.66 9.60 2.52
CA PHE A 82 -14.61 8.72 3.19
C PHE A 82 -16.00 9.36 3.30
N GLU A 83 -16.06 10.65 3.60
CA GLU A 83 -17.30 11.44 3.65
C GLU A 83 -18.03 11.43 2.31
N GLU A 84 -17.29 11.56 1.21
CA GLU A 84 -17.85 11.47 -0.14
C GLU A 84 -18.38 10.06 -0.45
N ALA A 85 -17.67 9.00 -0.02
CA ALA A 85 -18.12 7.63 -0.14
C ALA A 85 -19.45 7.41 0.63
N ILE A 86 -19.55 7.90 1.86
CA ILE A 86 -20.79 7.85 2.68
C ILE A 86 -21.94 8.57 1.99
N ARG A 87 -21.69 9.75 1.42
CA ARG A 87 -22.70 10.50 0.66
C ARG A 87 -23.20 9.71 -0.56
N LYS A 88 -22.29 9.09 -1.31
CA LYS A 88 -22.63 8.26 -2.48
C LYS A 88 -23.37 6.98 -2.09
N LEU A 89 -23.04 6.36 -0.96
CA LEU A 89 -23.77 5.20 -0.46
C LEU A 89 -25.23 5.51 -0.15
N ASN A 90 -25.53 6.69 0.41
CA ASN A 90 -26.92 7.13 0.61
C ASN A 90 -27.67 7.37 -0.72
N LEU A 91 -26.97 7.68 -1.82
CA LEU A 91 -27.60 7.75 -3.16
C LEU A 91 -27.83 6.36 -3.77
N LEU A 92 -26.95 5.41 -3.51
CA LEU A 92 -26.98 4.06 -4.07
C LEU A 92 -27.92 3.11 -3.30
N GLN A 93 -28.24 3.43 -2.04
CA GLN A 93 -29.19 2.70 -1.18
C GLN A 93 -28.91 1.19 -1.06
N PRO A 94 -27.69 0.74 -0.64
CA PRO A 94 -27.48 -0.66 -0.32
C PRO A 94 -28.32 -1.07 0.89
N GLU A 95 -28.59 -2.37 1.04
CA GLU A 95 -29.36 -2.86 2.20
C GLU A 95 -28.59 -2.67 3.53
N PHE A 96 -27.26 -2.71 3.47
CA PHE A 96 -26.34 -2.42 4.58
C PHE A 96 -24.92 -2.15 4.06
N VAL A 97 -24.06 -1.67 4.95
CA VAL A 97 -22.64 -1.44 4.67
C VAL A 97 -21.80 -2.34 5.59
N MET A 98 -20.87 -3.07 5.02
CA MET A 98 -19.80 -3.79 5.72
C MET A 98 -18.53 -2.95 5.73
N CYS A 99 -17.59 -3.25 6.63
CA CYS A 99 -16.22 -2.78 6.51
C CYS A 99 -15.23 -3.95 6.62
N VAL A 100 -13.97 -3.69 6.29
CA VAL A 100 -12.85 -4.60 6.51
C VAL A 100 -11.76 -4.01 7.40
N GLY A 101 -12.09 -3.01 8.22
CA GLY A 101 -11.21 -2.48 9.26
C GLY A 101 -10.49 -1.17 8.90
N ASP A 102 -9.63 -0.74 9.82
CA ASP A 102 -8.85 0.50 9.80
C ASP A 102 -9.73 1.76 9.67
N LEU A 103 -10.62 1.90 10.64
CA LEU A 103 -11.64 2.94 10.67
C LEU A 103 -11.18 4.22 11.38
N ILE A 104 -10.23 4.09 12.34
CA ILE A 104 -9.63 5.18 13.10
C ILE A 104 -8.11 5.19 12.95
N GLU A 105 -7.44 6.28 13.30
CA GLU A 105 -5.98 6.37 13.26
C GLU A 105 -5.31 5.41 14.23
N GLY A 106 -5.85 5.26 15.42
CA GLY A 106 -5.40 4.29 16.41
C GLY A 106 -3.97 4.50 16.92
N TYR A 107 -3.25 3.39 17.12
CA TYR A 107 -1.86 3.32 17.59
C TYR A 107 -1.57 4.15 18.85
N SER A 108 -2.58 4.30 19.73
CA SER A 108 -2.48 5.09 20.95
C SER A 108 -2.84 4.25 22.18
N HIS A 109 -2.12 4.48 23.27
CA HIS A 109 -2.46 3.98 24.61
C HIS A 109 -3.28 4.99 25.43
N ASP A 110 -3.57 6.18 24.88
CA ASP A 110 -4.42 7.18 25.54
C ASP A 110 -5.91 6.86 25.27
N PRO A 111 -6.67 6.44 26.29
CA PRO A 111 -8.08 6.12 26.11
C PRO A 111 -8.93 7.32 25.67
N ALA A 112 -8.56 8.54 26.06
CA ALA A 112 -9.32 9.73 25.71
C ALA A 112 -9.17 10.05 24.22
N MET A 113 -7.95 9.96 23.69
CA MET A 113 -7.64 10.12 22.27
C MET A 113 -8.39 9.07 21.43
N VAL A 114 -8.30 7.79 21.79
CA VAL A 114 -8.96 6.70 21.05
C VAL A 114 -10.48 6.86 21.07
N LYS A 115 -11.08 7.25 22.22
CA LYS A 115 -12.51 7.52 22.31
C LYS A 115 -12.93 8.68 21.41
N ALA A 116 -12.14 9.76 21.34
CA ALA A 116 -12.41 10.89 20.46
C ALA A 116 -12.37 10.50 18.97
N GLN A 117 -11.41 9.67 18.56
CA GLN A 117 -11.34 9.14 17.19
C GLN A 117 -12.58 8.30 16.85
N TRP A 118 -13.03 7.45 17.75
CA TRP A 118 -14.27 6.68 17.57
C TRP A 118 -15.51 7.54 17.51
N ASP A 119 -15.57 8.61 18.32
CA ASP A 119 -16.71 9.55 18.31
C ASP A 119 -16.76 10.31 16.98
N GLU A 120 -15.62 10.72 16.46
CA GLU A 120 -15.49 11.33 15.13
C GLU A 120 -15.97 10.38 14.04
N PHE A 121 -15.42 9.14 13.97
CA PHE A 121 -15.83 8.14 13.00
C PHE A 121 -17.33 7.83 13.05
N GLN A 122 -17.88 7.62 14.26
CA GLN A 122 -19.33 7.40 14.42
C GLN A 122 -20.16 8.62 14.01
N GLY A 123 -19.60 9.83 14.16
CA GLY A 123 -20.20 11.04 13.62
C GLY A 123 -20.37 11.00 12.11
N LEU A 124 -19.36 10.52 11.39
CA LEU A 124 -19.37 10.39 9.92
C LEU A 124 -20.42 9.37 9.46
N ILE A 125 -20.46 8.18 10.05
CA ILE A 125 -21.39 7.14 9.60
C ILE A 125 -22.83 7.33 10.09
N ARG A 126 -23.07 8.24 11.05
CA ARG A 126 -24.43 8.53 11.56
C ARG A 126 -25.39 8.98 10.48
N VAL A 127 -24.88 9.55 9.39
CA VAL A 127 -25.72 10.02 8.27
C VAL A 127 -26.07 8.90 7.28
N LEU A 128 -25.55 7.67 7.46
CA LEU A 128 -25.99 6.53 6.67
C LEU A 128 -27.45 6.18 6.98
N GLU A 129 -28.22 5.91 5.94
CA GLU A 129 -29.64 5.52 6.06
C GLU A 129 -29.81 4.02 6.28
N MET A 130 -28.72 3.22 6.17
CA MET A 130 -28.68 1.78 6.33
C MET A 130 -27.70 1.34 7.42
N PRO A 131 -27.81 0.11 7.96
CA PRO A 131 -26.93 -0.42 8.98
C PRO A 131 -25.47 -0.48 8.54
N PHE A 132 -24.54 -0.25 9.45
CA PHE A 132 -23.10 -0.42 9.29
C PHE A 132 -22.58 -1.55 10.20
N PHE A 133 -21.82 -2.50 9.63
CA PHE A 133 -21.24 -3.65 10.34
C PHE A 133 -19.73 -3.49 10.48
N TYR A 134 -19.23 -3.53 11.70
CA TYR A 134 -17.83 -3.28 12.03
C TYR A 134 -16.98 -4.56 11.97
N VAL A 135 -15.80 -4.45 11.39
CA VAL A 135 -14.72 -5.45 11.48
C VAL A 135 -13.45 -4.71 11.91
N PRO A 136 -12.70 -5.18 12.92
CA PRO A 136 -11.53 -4.47 13.39
C PRO A 136 -10.31 -4.67 12.50
N GLY A 137 -9.54 -3.60 12.28
CA GLY A 137 -8.20 -3.61 11.70
C GLY A 137 -7.10 -3.35 12.73
N ASN A 138 -5.85 -3.26 12.27
CA ASN A 138 -4.72 -3.01 13.16
C ASN A 138 -4.70 -1.58 13.71
N HIS A 139 -5.25 -0.60 13.00
CA HIS A 139 -5.47 0.74 13.51
C HIS A 139 -6.57 0.78 14.59
N ASP A 140 -7.52 -0.15 14.55
CA ASP A 140 -8.65 -0.22 15.48
C ASP A 140 -8.32 -0.94 16.80
N GLN A 141 -7.41 -1.92 16.76
CA GLN A 141 -7.05 -2.79 17.90
C GLN A 141 -5.55 -3.06 18.00
N THR A 142 -4.71 -2.04 17.91
CA THR A 142 -3.25 -2.17 17.94
C THR A 142 -2.71 -2.76 19.25
N ASN A 143 -3.37 -2.49 20.38
CA ASN A 143 -2.86 -2.79 21.72
C ASN A 143 -4.00 -3.12 22.69
N PRO A 144 -3.70 -3.67 23.90
CA PRO A 144 -4.72 -4.06 24.87
C PRO A 144 -5.67 -2.95 25.31
N THR A 145 -5.20 -1.68 25.37
CA THR A 145 -6.04 -0.54 25.70
C THR A 145 -7.13 -0.35 24.63
N MET A 146 -6.72 -0.38 23.35
CA MET A 146 -7.65 -0.22 22.24
C MET A 146 -8.59 -1.42 22.11
N ALA A 147 -8.11 -2.64 22.33
CA ALA A 147 -8.95 -3.83 22.36
C ALA A 147 -10.01 -3.76 23.48
N GLY A 148 -9.63 -3.24 24.66
CA GLY A 148 -10.56 -2.98 25.75
C GLY A 148 -11.62 -1.92 25.41
N LEU A 149 -11.24 -0.84 24.76
CA LEU A 149 -12.15 0.21 24.30
C LEU A 149 -13.08 -0.28 23.18
N TRP A 150 -12.60 -1.14 22.29
CA TRP A 150 -13.47 -1.83 21.33
C TRP A 150 -14.52 -2.68 22.02
N GLN A 151 -14.09 -3.50 23.01
CA GLN A 151 -14.99 -4.35 23.79
C GLN A 151 -16.03 -3.51 24.57
N GLU A 152 -15.63 -2.37 25.12
CA GLU A 152 -16.54 -1.43 25.81
C GLU A 152 -17.59 -0.83 24.84
N ARG A 153 -17.18 -0.46 23.62
CA ARG A 153 -18.00 0.29 22.67
C ARG A 153 -18.85 -0.58 21.75
N PHE A 154 -18.27 -1.68 21.24
CA PHE A 154 -18.87 -2.53 20.22
C PHE A 154 -19.11 -3.99 20.69
N GLY A 155 -18.57 -4.37 21.85
CA GLY A 155 -18.65 -5.72 22.36
C GLY A 155 -17.71 -6.66 21.63
N ARG A 156 -18.26 -7.65 20.93
CA ARG A 156 -17.45 -8.70 20.28
C ARG A 156 -16.57 -8.16 19.15
N SER A 157 -15.32 -8.64 19.08
CA SER A 157 -14.40 -8.33 17.98
C SER A 157 -14.53 -9.27 16.79
N TYR A 158 -15.20 -10.42 16.98
CA TYR A 158 -15.59 -11.32 15.89
C TYR A 158 -17.00 -11.86 16.14
N TYR A 159 -17.78 -12.01 15.07
CA TYR A 159 -19.19 -12.40 15.16
C TYR A 159 -19.69 -12.93 13.81
N SER A 160 -20.92 -13.45 13.80
CA SER A 160 -21.58 -13.90 12.59
C SER A 160 -23.06 -13.52 12.59
N PHE A 161 -23.63 -13.43 11.41
CA PHE A 161 -25.07 -13.35 11.20
C PHE A 161 -25.46 -14.03 9.89
N VAL A 162 -26.74 -14.36 9.77
CA VAL A 162 -27.30 -14.91 8.54
C VAL A 162 -28.31 -13.93 7.96
N TYR A 163 -28.17 -13.61 6.69
CA TYR A 163 -29.11 -12.78 5.96
C TYR A 163 -29.47 -13.45 4.62
N ARG A 164 -30.74 -13.67 4.35
CA ARG A 164 -31.27 -14.34 3.14
C ARG A 164 -30.48 -15.61 2.76
N ASP A 165 -30.33 -16.54 3.70
CA ASP A 165 -29.58 -17.79 3.57
C ASP A 165 -28.09 -17.63 3.21
N VAL A 166 -27.50 -16.47 3.47
CA VAL A 166 -26.05 -16.20 3.37
C VAL A 166 -25.51 -16.00 4.77
N LEU A 167 -24.47 -16.76 5.12
CA LEU A 167 -23.74 -16.61 6.37
C LEU A 167 -22.63 -15.54 6.19
N PHE A 168 -22.61 -14.57 7.07
CA PHE A 168 -21.57 -13.56 7.21
C PHE A 168 -20.71 -13.90 8.41
N LEU A 169 -19.41 -14.10 8.20
CA LEU A 169 -18.39 -14.29 9.23
C LEU A 169 -17.52 -13.05 9.29
N CYS A 170 -17.61 -12.29 10.37
CA CYS A 170 -16.78 -11.14 10.66
C CYS A 170 -15.68 -11.59 11.63
N LEU A 171 -14.42 -11.56 11.18
CA LEU A 171 -13.27 -12.09 11.91
C LEU A 171 -12.35 -10.97 12.38
N ASN A 172 -11.70 -11.16 13.50
CA ASN A 172 -10.65 -10.29 14.03
C ASN A 172 -9.28 -10.85 13.68
N SER A 173 -8.61 -10.28 12.67
CA SER A 173 -7.23 -10.64 12.33
C SER A 173 -6.17 -10.02 13.26
N GLN A 174 -6.60 -9.24 14.27
CA GLN A 174 -5.75 -8.66 15.32
C GLN A 174 -5.87 -9.45 16.65
N ASP A 175 -6.39 -10.67 16.60
CA ASP A 175 -6.43 -11.57 17.75
C ASP A 175 -5.00 -11.85 18.26
N PRO A 176 -4.74 -11.77 19.60
CA PRO A 176 -3.37 -11.90 20.12
C PRO A 176 -2.71 -13.26 19.84
N PRO A 177 -1.43 -13.26 19.44
CA PRO A 177 -0.63 -12.13 18.99
C PRO A 177 -1.13 -11.58 17.63
N THR A 178 -0.93 -10.30 17.37
CA THR A 178 -1.45 -9.57 16.20
C THR A 178 -1.15 -10.22 14.85
N HIS A 179 -1.91 -9.88 13.80
CA HIS A 179 -1.84 -10.41 12.44
C HIS A 179 -2.02 -11.93 12.36
N GLN A 180 -3.02 -12.44 13.08
CA GLN A 180 -3.41 -13.86 13.03
C GLN A 180 -4.83 -14.07 13.53
N LEU A 181 -5.29 -15.31 13.43
CA LEU A 181 -6.51 -15.80 14.07
C LEU A 181 -6.10 -16.75 15.20
N GLY A 182 -6.48 -16.42 16.43
CA GLY A 182 -6.22 -17.27 17.59
C GLY A 182 -6.96 -18.60 17.51
N ALA A 183 -6.46 -19.60 18.25
CA ALA A 183 -7.05 -20.95 18.25
C ALA A 183 -8.53 -20.97 18.69
N ALA A 184 -8.91 -20.09 19.63
CA ALA A 184 -10.30 -19.96 20.09
C ALA A 184 -11.21 -19.44 18.98
N GLN A 185 -10.77 -18.41 18.23
CA GLN A 185 -11.52 -17.87 17.11
C GLN A 185 -11.60 -18.89 15.96
N ALA A 186 -10.52 -19.60 15.65
CA ALA A 186 -10.53 -20.66 14.65
C ALA A 186 -11.49 -21.81 15.02
N GLN A 187 -11.58 -22.17 16.30
CA GLN A 187 -12.57 -23.14 16.77
C GLN A 187 -13.99 -22.59 16.63
N TRP A 188 -14.23 -21.35 17.03
CA TRP A 188 -15.53 -20.71 16.89
C TRP A 188 -15.99 -20.65 15.42
N VAL A 189 -15.07 -20.41 14.46
CA VAL A 189 -15.40 -20.48 13.02
C VAL A 189 -15.88 -21.88 12.65
N ARG A 190 -15.18 -22.95 13.07
CA ARG A 190 -15.61 -24.35 12.79
C ARG A 190 -17.00 -24.62 13.35
N ASP A 191 -17.24 -24.24 14.60
CA ASP A 191 -18.53 -24.48 15.28
C ASP A 191 -19.66 -23.69 14.59
N THR A 192 -19.38 -22.44 14.20
CA THR A 192 -20.34 -21.59 13.46
C THR A 192 -20.68 -22.20 12.09
N LEU A 193 -19.67 -22.65 11.34
CA LEU A 193 -19.89 -23.31 10.05
C LEU A 193 -20.68 -24.61 10.20
N ALA A 194 -20.40 -25.39 11.24
CA ALA A 194 -21.16 -26.64 11.56
C ALA A 194 -22.61 -26.35 11.94
N ALA A 195 -22.87 -25.24 12.63
CA ALA A 195 -24.23 -24.79 12.99
C ALA A 195 -25.04 -24.29 11.79
N HIS A 196 -24.38 -23.89 10.69
CA HIS A 196 -25.03 -23.37 9.48
C HIS A 196 -24.70 -24.20 8.22
N PRO A 197 -25.05 -25.49 8.16
CA PRO A 197 -24.70 -26.37 7.04
C PRO A 197 -25.50 -26.07 5.75
N ALA A 198 -26.69 -25.47 5.89
CA ALA A 198 -27.65 -25.33 4.81
C ALA A 198 -27.60 -23.92 4.12
N VAL A 199 -26.76 -22.99 4.57
CA VAL A 199 -26.64 -21.69 3.91
C VAL A 199 -26.12 -21.84 2.48
N ARG A 200 -26.68 -21.04 1.57
CA ARG A 200 -26.32 -21.10 0.15
C ARG A 200 -24.92 -20.57 -0.13
N TRP A 201 -24.40 -19.64 0.72
CA TRP A 201 -23.08 -19.03 0.61
C TRP A 201 -22.55 -18.60 1.97
N THR A 202 -21.24 -18.54 2.09
CA THR A 202 -20.55 -17.96 3.25
C THR A 202 -19.67 -16.81 2.78
N LEU A 203 -19.86 -15.61 3.33
CA LEU A 203 -19.03 -14.44 3.11
C LEU A 203 -18.17 -14.21 4.35
N VAL A 204 -16.88 -14.04 4.17
CA VAL A 204 -15.92 -13.85 5.26
C VAL A 204 -15.27 -12.48 5.13
N PHE A 205 -15.21 -11.75 6.24
CA PHE A 205 -14.64 -10.41 6.34
C PHE A 205 -13.59 -10.39 7.43
N LEU A 206 -12.41 -9.93 7.10
CA LEU A 206 -11.32 -9.69 8.04
C LEU A 206 -10.46 -8.53 7.53
N HIS A 207 -9.56 -8.01 8.34
CA HIS A 207 -8.75 -6.89 7.90
C HIS A 207 -7.49 -7.36 7.17
N THR A 208 -6.57 -8.05 7.86
CA THR A 208 -5.31 -8.50 7.26
C THR A 208 -5.54 -9.69 6.33
N PRO A 209 -5.09 -9.64 5.05
CA PRO A 209 -5.23 -10.74 4.10
C PRO A 209 -4.21 -11.86 4.41
N LEU A 210 -4.50 -12.65 5.45
CA LEU A 210 -3.60 -13.65 6.02
C LEU A 210 -3.11 -14.73 5.03
N TRP A 211 -3.66 -14.78 3.85
CA TRP A 211 -3.26 -15.67 2.74
C TRP A 211 -2.25 -15.05 1.78
N GLU A 212 -1.95 -13.75 1.87
CA GLU A 212 -1.08 -13.04 0.92
C GLU A 212 0.36 -12.89 1.41
N GLU A 213 0.52 -12.35 2.60
CA GLU A 213 1.82 -11.85 3.07
C GLU A 213 2.75 -12.95 3.60
N TRP A 214 2.18 -14.11 3.93
CA TRP A 214 2.89 -15.06 4.76
C TRP A 214 2.89 -16.49 4.18
N GLU A 215 2.36 -16.67 2.97
CA GLU A 215 2.14 -18.01 2.40
C GLU A 215 3.13 -18.47 1.33
N GLU A 216 3.99 -17.62 0.82
CA GLU A 216 5.00 -17.99 -0.18
C GLU A 216 6.35 -18.31 0.48
N GLY A 217 6.41 -19.41 1.22
CA GLY A 217 7.69 -20.02 1.58
C GLY A 217 8.23 -19.77 2.98
N THR A 218 7.48 -19.15 3.89
CA THR A 218 7.89 -18.98 5.30
C THR A 218 7.23 -20.00 6.24
N PRO A 219 7.94 -20.55 7.24
CA PRO A 219 7.36 -21.51 8.21
C PRO A 219 6.25 -20.94 9.11
N GLY A 220 5.87 -19.65 8.96
CA GLY A 220 4.81 -18.97 9.71
C GLY A 220 3.41 -19.10 9.14
N ASP A 221 3.26 -19.72 8.02
CA ASP A 221 2.15 -19.72 7.07
C ASP A 221 0.88 -20.48 7.47
N ARG A 222 0.72 -20.73 8.74
CA ARG A 222 -0.39 -21.57 9.24
C ARG A 222 -1.58 -20.76 9.77
N ARG A 223 -1.55 -19.44 9.63
CA ARG A 223 -2.51 -18.55 10.31
C ARG A 223 -3.88 -18.59 9.67
N TRP A 224 -3.95 -18.69 8.34
CA TRP A 224 -5.20 -18.81 7.59
C TRP A 224 -5.66 -20.27 7.40
N GLN A 225 -4.73 -21.21 7.30
CA GLN A 225 -5.02 -22.63 7.01
C GLN A 225 -6.15 -23.25 7.85
N PRO A 226 -6.26 -23.01 9.18
CA PRO A 226 -7.34 -23.62 9.97
C PRO A 226 -8.73 -23.16 9.55
N VAL A 227 -8.87 -21.90 9.11
CA VAL A 227 -10.13 -21.33 8.61
C VAL A 227 -10.38 -21.78 7.19
N GLU A 228 -9.36 -21.74 6.33
CA GLU A 228 -9.45 -22.19 4.95
C GLU A 228 -9.84 -23.67 4.86
N ALA A 229 -9.26 -24.52 5.70
CA ALA A 229 -9.63 -25.91 5.80
C ALA A 229 -11.10 -26.13 6.24
N ALA A 230 -11.59 -25.29 7.16
CA ALA A 230 -12.98 -25.34 7.60
C ALA A 230 -13.97 -24.88 6.52
N LEU A 231 -13.53 -24.02 5.59
CA LEU A 231 -14.32 -23.52 4.45
C LEU A 231 -14.33 -24.49 3.26
N GLN A 232 -13.47 -25.51 3.24
CA GLN A 232 -13.42 -26.45 2.12
C GLN A 232 -14.78 -27.13 1.87
N GLY A 233 -15.13 -27.26 0.58
CA GLY A 233 -16.39 -27.83 0.14
C GLY A 233 -17.62 -26.94 0.31
N ARG A 234 -17.45 -25.71 0.79
CA ARG A 234 -18.53 -24.70 0.91
C ARG A 234 -18.35 -23.61 -0.14
N ASN A 235 -19.48 -23.16 -0.67
CA ASN A 235 -19.49 -21.93 -1.46
C ASN A 235 -19.12 -20.75 -0.57
N HIS A 236 -17.98 -20.11 -0.82
CA HIS A 236 -17.55 -18.98 0.00
C HIS A 236 -16.80 -17.91 -0.82
N THR A 237 -16.70 -16.74 -0.22
CA THR A 237 -15.92 -15.61 -0.74
C THR A 237 -15.34 -14.85 0.45
N VAL A 238 -14.11 -14.36 0.33
CA VAL A 238 -13.38 -13.69 1.41
C VAL A 238 -13.01 -12.28 0.98
N PHE A 239 -13.19 -11.32 1.90
CA PHE A 239 -12.84 -9.91 1.72
C PHE A 239 -11.91 -9.47 2.84
N ALA A 240 -10.84 -8.76 2.47
CA ALA A 240 -9.89 -8.13 3.39
C ALA A 240 -9.48 -6.73 2.90
N GLY A 241 -8.74 -5.98 3.73
CA GLY A 241 -8.16 -4.67 3.46
C GLY A 241 -6.65 -4.66 3.69
N HIS A 242 -6.15 -3.73 4.52
CA HIS A 242 -4.81 -3.63 5.05
C HIS A 242 -3.72 -3.15 4.07
N ASN A 243 -3.69 -3.71 2.85
CA ASN A 243 -2.61 -3.43 1.90
C ASN A 243 -2.83 -2.14 1.09
N HIS A 244 -3.97 -1.48 1.29
CA HIS A 244 -4.38 -0.28 0.53
C HIS A 244 -4.30 -0.45 -1.00
N THR A 245 -4.31 -1.70 -1.45
CA THR A 245 -4.10 -2.08 -2.84
C THR A 245 -5.05 -3.20 -3.22
N TYR A 246 -5.86 -2.97 -4.25
CA TYR A 246 -6.82 -3.97 -4.70
C TYR A 246 -6.15 -5.19 -5.34
N LEU A 247 -6.58 -6.38 -4.93
CA LEU A 247 -6.18 -7.63 -5.55
C LEU A 247 -7.29 -8.68 -5.44
N LYS A 248 -7.64 -9.31 -6.56
CA LYS A 248 -8.54 -10.47 -6.59
C LYS A 248 -7.77 -11.73 -6.88
N ARG A 249 -7.91 -12.74 -6.03
CA ARG A 249 -7.30 -14.07 -6.20
C ARG A 249 -8.35 -15.18 -6.24
N GLY A 250 -8.05 -16.25 -6.97
CA GLY A 250 -8.75 -17.53 -6.87
C GLY A 250 -7.94 -18.49 -5.99
N ARG A 251 -8.59 -19.10 -4.96
CA ARG A 251 -7.97 -20.11 -4.08
C ARG A 251 -8.97 -21.24 -3.85
N HIS A 252 -8.58 -22.48 -4.11
CA HIS A 252 -9.40 -23.68 -3.87
C HIS A 252 -10.85 -23.57 -4.40
N GLY A 253 -11.02 -22.92 -5.56
CA GLY A 253 -12.32 -22.70 -6.18
C GLY A 253 -13.13 -21.51 -5.63
N ALA A 254 -12.65 -20.81 -4.62
CA ALA A 254 -13.25 -19.61 -4.06
C ALA A 254 -12.56 -18.33 -4.53
N ARG A 255 -13.22 -17.19 -4.33
CA ARG A 255 -12.72 -15.86 -4.64
C ARG A 255 -12.32 -15.13 -3.36
N TYR A 256 -11.12 -14.56 -3.38
CA TYR A 256 -10.53 -13.80 -2.30
C TYR A 256 -10.22 -12.40 -2.82
N TYR A 257 -10.61 -11.39 -2.08
CA TYR A 257 -10.43 -9.98 -2.42
C TYR A 257 -9.66 -9.28 -1.31
N THR A 258 -8.56 -8.64 -1.69
CA THR A 258 -7.96 -7.58 -0.90
C THR A 258 -8.44 -6.26 -1.49
N LEU A 259 -9.13 -5.45 -0.70
CA LEU A 259 -9.71 -4.19 -1.15
C LEU A 259 -8.65 -3.07 -1.07
N ALA A 260 -8.77 -2.09 -1.95
CA ALA A 260 -8.03 -0.84 -1.82
C ALA A 260 -8.66 0.04 -0.72
N THR A 261 -8.39 1.33 -0.71
CA THR A 261 -8.82 2.19 0.38
C THR A 261 -10.16 2.88 0.11
N THR A 262 -10.83 3.28 1.19
CA THR A 262 -11.89 4.30 1.16
C THR A 262 -11.41 5.52 1.95
N GLY A 263 -10.28 6.13 1.47
CA GLY A 263 -9.69 7.33 2.05
C GLY A 263 -8.39 7.16 2.82
N GLY A 264 -7.88 5.94 3.01
CA GLY A 264 -6.55 5.68 3.59
C GLY A 264 -5.41 6.09 2.65
N GLY A 265 -4.16 6.02 3.13
CA GLY A 265 -2.97 6.39 2.38
C GLY A 265 -2.82 5.57 1.10
N SER A 266 -2.57 6.23 -0.02
CA SER A 266 -2.35 5.58 -1.30
C SER A 266 -1.67 6.54 -2.27
N ASP A 267 -0.77 6.02 -3.11
CA ASP A 267 -0.15 6.80 -4.19
C ASP A 267 -1.12 7.08 -5.33
N LEU A 268 -2.32 6.46 -5.34
CA LEU A 268 -3.37 6.64 -6.33
C LEU A 268 -2.89 6.48 -7.77
N ARG A 269 -1.97 5.57 -8.04
CA ARG A 269 -1.43 5.30 -9.38
C ARG A 269 -2.44 4.66 -10.33
N GLY A 270 -3.62 4.36 -9.82
CA GLY A 270 -4.76 3.90 -10.61
C GLY A 270 -4.96 2.38 -10.62
N THR A 271 -5.90 1.93 -11.43
CA THR A 271 -6.41 0.55 -11.44
C THR A 271 -5.35 -0.49 -11.78
N ALA A 272 -4.36 -0.16 -12.61
CA ALA A 272 -3.26 -1.06 -12.95
C ALA A 272 -2.45 -1.48 -11.71
N TYR A 273 -2.24 -0.54 -10.79
CA TYR A 273 -1.57 -0.79 -9.51
C TYR A 273 -2.53 -1.26 -8.41
N GLY A 274 -3.83 -1.18 -8.64
CA GLY A 274 -4.86 -1.43 -7.64
C GLY A 274 -4.96 -0.32 -6.58
N GLU A 275 -4.37 0.83 -6.84
CA GLU A 275 -4.32 1.98 -5.94
C GLU A 275 -5.39 2.99 -6.34
N VAL A 276 -6.53 2.85 -5.74
CA VAL A 276 -7.74 3.62 -6.05
C VAL A 276 -8.55 3.87 -4.79
N ASP A 277 -9.33 4.94 -4.79
CA ASP A 277 -10.39 5.12 -3.82
C ASP A 277 -11.64 4.38 -4.28
N GLN A 278 -12.11 3.45 -3.46
CA GLN A 278 -13.21 2.57 -3.84
C GLN A 278 -14.21 2.32 -2.70
N VAL A 279 -15.39 1.91 -3.15
CA VAL A 279 -16.36 1.13 -2.37
C VAL A 279 -16.62 -0.15 -3.17
N ALA A 280 -16.52 -1.33 -2.57
CA ALA A 280 -16.92 -2.55 -3.24
C ALA A 280 -18.43 -2.73 -3.14
N TRP A 281 -19.10 -2.84 -4.28
CA TRP A 281 -20.53 -3.10 -4.38
C TRP A 281 -20.77 -4.58 -4.66
N VAL A 282 -21.53 -5.23 -3.81
CA VAL A 282 -21.78 -6.67 -3.90
C VAL A 282 -23.26 -6.92 -4.16
N THR A 283 -23.56 -7.52 -5.30
CA THR A 283 -24.88 -8.09 -5.57
C THR A 283 -24.82 -9.61 -5.29
N MET A 284 -25.47 -10.03 -4.21
CA MET A 284 -25.55 -11.44 -3.86
C MET A 284 -26.64 -12.10 -4.70
N THR A 285 -26.26 -13.10 -5.49
CA THR A 285 -27.17 -13.87 -6.34
C THR A 285 -27.26 -15.33 -5.88
N ASP A 286 -28.08 -16.15 -6.51
CA ASP A 286 -28.16 -17.59 -6.22
C ASP A 286 -26.85 -18.33 -6.57
N THR A 287 -26.08 -17.82 -7.52
CA THR A 287 -24.81 -18.40 -7.95
C THR A 287 -23.58 -17.79 -7.26
N GLY A 288 -23.79 -16.91 -6.28
CA GLY A 288 -22.75 -16.25 -5.51
C GLY A 288 -22.67 -14.74 -5.69
N PRO A 289 -21.70 -14.06 -5.08
CA PRO A 289 -21.55 -12.63 -5.16
C PRO A 289 -21.02 -12.19 -6.53
N VAL A 290 -21.66 -11.17 -7.09
CA VAL A 290 -21.13 -10.34 -8.19
C VAL A 290 -20.58 -9.08 -7.55
N VAL A 291 -19.29 -8.83 -7.73
CA VAL A 291 -18.58 -7.70 -7.13
C VAL A 291 -18.26 -6.67 -8.20
N ALA A 292 -18.65 -5.42 -7.95
CA ALA A 292 -18.26 -4.26 -8.73
C ALA A 292 -17.47 -3.29 -7.86
N ASN A 293 -16.37 -2.75 -8.40
CA ASN A 293 -15.62 -1.69 -7.74
C ASN A 293 -16.18 -0.35 -8.17
N LEU A 294 -16.86 0.33 -7.25
CA LEU A 294 -17.31 1.70 -7.44
C LEU A 294 -16.14 2.61 -7.07
N LEU A 295 -15.37 3.04 -8.06
CA LEU A 295 -14.41 4.10 -7.84
C LEU A 295 -15.18 5.37 -7.53
N LEU A 296 -14.63 6.27 -6.74
CA LEU A 296 -15.37 7.50 -6.41
C LEU A 296 -15.61 8.39 -7.63
N ASP A 297 -14.87 8.16 -8.73
CA ASP A 297 -15.02 8.82 -10.03
C ASP A 297 -15.46 7.89 -11.19
N GLY A 298 -15.75 6.58 -10.91
CA GLY A 298 -16.14 5.64 -11.93
C GLY A 298 -16.60 4.27 -11.40
N ILE A 299 -16.86 3.33 -12.32
CA ILE A 299 -17.27 1.95 -12.01
C ILE A 299 -16.38 1.00 -12.81
N GLN A 300 -15.77 0.03 -12.12
CA GLN A 300 -14.91 -0.99 -12.71
C GLN A 300 -15.40 -2.40 -12.36
N SER A 301 -14.99 -3.38 -13.17
CA SER A 301 -15.24 -4.80 -12.86
C SER A 301 -14.34 -5.24 -11.68
N ASP A 302 -14.65 -6.41 -11.13
CA ASP A 302 -13.85 -7.01 -10.07
C ASP A 302 -12.48 -7.57 -10.56
N ASP A 303 -12.25 -7.63 -11.87
CA ASP A 303 -10.99 -8.07 -12.48
C ASP A 303 -10.00 -6.93 -12.78
N ILE A 304 -10.15 -5.75 -12.16
CA ILE A 304 -9.24 -4.61 -12.35
C ILE A 304 -7.78 -4.95 -12.00
N ARG A 305 -7.56 -5.82 -11.00
CA ARG A 305 -6.24 -6.32 -10.63
C ARG A 305 -6.30 -7.77 -10.14
N THR A 306 -5.70 -8.65 -10.90
CA THR A 306 -5.49 -10.07 -10.59
C THR A 306 -3.99 -10.32 -10.35
N PRO A 307 -3.56 -11.48 -9.80
CA PRO A 307 -2.15 -11.81 -9.67
C PRO A 307 -1.38 -11.72 -10.99
N VAL A 308 -2.02 -12.08 -12.11
CA VAL A 308 -1.41 -11.99 -13.45
C VAL A 308 -1.20 -10.53 -13.85
N ILE A 309 -2.19 -9.67 -13.64
CA ILE A 309 -2.08 -8.23 -13.90
C ILE A 309 -1.02 -7.61 -12.99
N LYS A 310 -1.05 -7.92 -11.68
CA LYS A 310 -0.04 -7.46 -10.72
C LYS A 310 1.37 -7.79 -11.17
N ALA A 311 1.64 -9.06 -11.47
CA ALA A 311 2.97 -9.50 -11.91
C ALA A 311 3.42 -8.81 -13.21
N ALA A 312 2.51 -8.58 -14.16
CA ALA A 312 2.80 -7.87 -15.40
C ALA A 312 3.12 -6.40 -15.15
N VAL A 313 2.36 -5.74 -14.28
CA VAL A 313 2.56 -4.33 -13.91
C VAL A 313 3.88 -4.15 -13.16
N ASP A 314 4.15 -4.96 -12.13
CA ASP A 314 5.39 -4.89 -11.35
C ASP A 314 6.63 -5.12 -12.23
N ALA A 315 6.55 -6.11 -13.14
CA ALA A 315 7.62 -6.37 -14.09
C ALA A 315 7.85 -5.22 -15.09
N LEU A 316 6.78 -4.59 -15.57
CA LEU A 316 6.89 -3.42 -16.45
C LEU A 316 7.42 -2.21 -15.70
N ALA A 317 6.85 -1.87 -14.56
CA ALA A 317 7.26 -0.72 -13.76
C ALA A 317 8.77 -0.76 -13.44
N SER A 318 9.31 -1.94 -13.18
CA SER A 318 10.73 -2.14 -12.89
C SER A 318 11.65 -2.14 -14.12
N ASN A 319 11.11 -2.29 -15.34
CA ASN A 319 11.94 -2.57 -16.53
C ASN A 319 11.69 -1.63 -17.72
N VAL A 320 10.56 -0.90 -17.76
CA VAL A 320 10.24 -0.02 -18.91
C VAL A 320 11.35 0.97 -19.16
N PHE A 321 11.93 1.55 -18.10
CA PHE A 321 13.17 2.30 -18.18
C PHE A 321 14.07 2.02 -16.98
N THR A 322 15.36 1.81 -17.24
CA THR A 322 16.42 1.75 -16.23
C THR A 322 17.58 2.63 -16.69
N SER A 323 18.25 3.29 -15.75
CA SER A 323 19.42 4.12 -16.03
C SER A 323 20.59 3.76 -15.13
N ASP A 324 21.79 4.04 -15.57
CA ASP A 324 22.99 4.02 -14.72
C ASP A 324 23.01 5.22 -13.78
N ILE A 325 23.87 5.13 -12.76
CA ILE A 325 24.14 6.15 -11.76
C ILE A 325 25.35 6.95 -12.20
N ILE A 326 25.27 8.29 -12.10
CA ILE A 326 26.44 9.16 -12.25
C ILE A 326 27.14 9.24 -10.91
N TRP A 327 28.26 8.55 -10.77
CA TRP A 327 29.06 8.58 -9.55
C TRP A 327 30.00 9.78 -9.54
N LEU A 328 30.00 10.56 -8.44
CA LEU A 328 30.96 11.63 -8.17
C LEU A 328 32.08 11.09 -7.29
N SER A 329 33.24 10.83 -7.88
CA SER A 329 34.47 10.54 -7.13
C SER A 329 35.44 11.70 -7.34
N GLY A 330 35.99 12.26 -6.26
CA GLY A 330 36.69 13.54 -6.21
C GLY A 330 37.86 13.76 -7.20
N ALA A 331 38.37 12.74 -7.85
CA ALA A 331 39.48 12.84 -8.83
C ALA A 331 39.09 12.51 -10.28
N THR A 332 37.90 11.96 -10.51
CA THR A 332 37.45 11.53 -11.83
C THR A 332 36.31 12.39 -12.31
N PRO A 333 36.38 13.00 -13.53
CA PRO A 333 35.25 13.73 -14.08
C PRO A 333 34.03 12.80 -14.19
N PRO A 334 32.84 13.30 -13.79
CA PRO A 334 31.62 12.49 -13.86
C PRO A 334 31.27 12.16 -15.32
N ALA A 335 30.68 10.99 -15.52
CA ALA A 335 30.19 10.55 -16.82
C ALA A 335 29.17 11.54 -17.39
N ARG A 336 29.32 11.89 -18.64
CA ARG A 336 28.41 12.79 -19.42
C ARG A 336 27.54 12.03 -20.41
N SER A 337 27.81 10.76 -20.58
CA SER A 337 27.05 9.83 -21.41
C SER A 337 26.69 8.60 -20.59
N LEU A 338 25.42 8.21 -20.64
CA LEU A 338 24.84 7.14 -19.86
C LEU A 338 23.98 6.24 -20.75
N GLU A 339 23.97 4.96 -20.44
CA GLU A 339 23.02 4.03 -21.03
C GLU A 339 21.67 4.11 -20.30
N ILE A 340 20.60 4.31 -21.08
CA ILE A 340 19.21 4.12 -20.64
C ILE A 340 18.68 2.90 -21.39
N ARG A 341 18.25 1.91 -20.65
CA ARG A 341 17.66 0.69 -21.22
C ARG A 341 16.15 0.72 -21.02
N SER A 342 15.42 0.39 -22.11
CA SER A 342 13.98 0.15 -22.06
C SER A 342 13.71 -1.30 -22.41
N ALA A 343 12.91 -1.99 -21.58
CA ALA A 343 12.60 -3.40 -21.79
C ALA A 343 11.11 -3.71 -21.53
N ASN A 344 10.60 -4.63 -22.36
CA ASN A 344 9.26 -5.18 -22.21
C ASN A 344 9.33 -6.64 -21.74
N PRO A 345 9.20 -6.92 -20.43
CA PRO A 345 9.21 -8.28 -19.91
C PRO A 345 7.90 -9.04 -20.16
N SER A 346 6.86 -8.39 -20.71
CA SER A 346 5.54 -8.99 -20.93
C SER A 346 5.52 -9.89 -22.18
N THR A 347 4.40 -10.59 -22.37
CA THR A 347 4.14 -11.47 -23.54
C THR A 347 3.34 -10.79 -24.64
N VAL A 348 3.05 -9.50 -24.49
CA VAL A 348 2.31 -8.69 -25.47
C VAL A 348 3.12 -7.44 -25.84
N PRO A 349 2.88 -6.81 -26.99
CA PRO A 349 3.50 -5.53 -27.32
C PRO A 349 3.15 -4.45 -26.29
N VAL A 350 4.10 -3.53 -26.07
CA VAL A 350 3.90 -2.38 -25.17
C VAL A 350 4.19 -1.10 -25.95
N ASP A 351 3.22 -0.21 -26.01
CA ASP A 351 3.38 1.14 -26.55
C ASP A 351 3.88 2.05 -25.44
N ILE A 352 5.00 2.71 -25.66
CA ILE A 352 5.66 3.57 -24.66
C ILE A 352 5.71 4.99 -25.20
N THR A 353 5.22 5.92 -24.38
CA THR A 353 5.37 7.35 -24.58
C THR A 353 6.20 7.90 -23.43
N PHE A 354 7.21 8.74 -23.71
CA PHE A 354 8.02 9.32 -22.65
C PHE A 354 8.46 10.77 -22.93
N GLN A 355 8.79 11.48 -21.86
CA GLN A 355 9.33 12.83 -21.87
C GLN A 355 10.56 12.90 -20.97
N LEU A 356 11.65 13.41 -21.50
CA LEU A 356 12.87 13.68 -20.75
C LEU A 356 12.89 15.15 -20.33
N THR A 357 13.07 15.41 -19.04
CA THR A 357 13.25 16.75 -18.47
C THR A 357 14.60 16.80 -17.76
N ALA A 358 15.48 17.65 -18.21
CA ALA A 358 16.77 17.89 -17.56
C ALA A 358 16.64 18.86 -16.39
N HIS A 359 17.59 18.79 -15.44
CA HIS A 359 17.75 19.81 -14.40
C HIS A 359 18.03 21.17 -15.02
N ASP A 360 17.63 22.24 -14.37
CA ASP A 360 17.87 23.62 -14.81
C ASP A 360 19.37 23.84 -15.07
N GLY A 361 19.70 24.45 -16.22
CA GLY A 361 21.06 24.66 -16.68
C GLY A 361 21.72 23.46 -17.39
N LEU A 362 21.06 22.29 -17.41
CA LEU A 362 21.49 21.14 -18.20
C LEU A 362 20.71 21.01 -19.51
N ALA A 363 21.40 20.58 -20.56
CA ALA A 363 20.78 20.07 -21.77
C ALA A 363 20.94 18.53 -21.78
N ALA A 364 19.82 17.83 -21.99
CA ALA A 364 19.79 16.37 -22.09
C ALA A 364 19.30 15.94 -23.47
N LYS A 365 20.00 14.98 -24.10
CA LYS A 365 19.66 14.45 -25.40
C LYS A 365 19.73 12.95 -25.39
N ILE A 366 18.72 12.30 -25.98
CA ILE A 366 18.69 10.83 -26.18
C ILE A 366 19.06 10.49 -27.63
N SER A 367 19.93 9.48 -27.80
CA SER A 367 20.35 8.93 -29.08
C SER A 367 20.13 7.39 -29.08
N PRO A 368 19.67 6.77 -30.20
CA PRO A 368 19.13 7.45 -31.37
C PRO A 368 17.84 8.19 -31.07
N SER A 369 17.64 9.34 -31.71
CA SER A 369 16.39 10.08 -31.61
C SER A 369 15.24 9.26 -32.19
N LEU A 370 14.08 9.35 -31.58
CA LEU A 370 12.87 8.68 -32.07
C LEU A 370 12.22 9.50 -33.19
N ALA A 371 11.83 8.82 -34.25
CA ALA A 371 11.20 9.49 -35.39
C ALA A 371 9.77 9.93 -35.11
N ALA A 372 9.09 9.30 -34.14
CA ALA A 372 7.72 9.63 -33.77
C ALA A 372 7.70 10.47 -32.50
N THR A 373 7.05 11.64 -32.57
CA THR A 373 6.77 12.49 -31.42
C THR A 373 5.30 12.89 -31.44
N PHE A 374 4.69 12.93 -30.27
CA PHE A 374 3.33 13.42 -30.09
C PHE A 374 3.31 14.34 -28.86
N ASP A 375 2.84 15.56 -29.06
CA ASP A 375 2.75 16.59 -28.00
C ASP A 375 4.08 16.77 -27.23
N GLY A 376 5.21 16.84 -27.97
CA GLY A 376 6.55 16.96 -27.39
C GLY A 376 7.10 15.71 -26.70
N ARG A 377 6.37 14.57 -26.77
CA ARG A 377 6.77 13.28 -26.19
C ARG A 377 7.26 12.34 -27.27
N SER A 378 8.26 11.54 -26.94
CA SER A 378 8.77 10.47 -27.81
C SER A 378 7.91 9.20 -27.67
N ILE A 379 7.64 8.52 -28.81
CA ILE A 379 6.78 7.34 -28.85
C ILE A 379 7.51 6.19 -29.54
N PHE A 380 7.40 4.98 -29.00
CA PHE A 380 7.87 3.73 -29.65
C PHE A 380 7.13 2.51 -29.07
N THR A 381 7.16 1.41 -29.83
CA THR A 381 6.60 0.13 -29.39
C THR A 381 7.72 -0.87 -29.13
N LEU A 382 7.67 -1.58 -28.01
CA LEU A 382 8.50 -2.76 -27.75
C LEU A 382 7.71 -4.04 -28.02
N PRO A 383 8.25 -4.95 -28.85
CA PRO A 383 7.64 -6.27 -29.02
C PRO A 383 7.70 -7.06 -27.71
N PRO A 384 6.94 -8.17 -27.60
CA PRO A 384 7.04 -9.09 -26.46
C PRO A 384 8.49 -9.51 -26.20
N LYS A 385 8.92 -9.42 -24.93
CA LYS A 385 10.31 -9.75 -24.50
C LYS A 385 11.40 -8.92 -25.19
N GLY A 386 11.02 -7.84 -25.89
CA GLY A 386 11.94 -6.94 -26.59
C GLY A 386 12.60 -5.95 -25.66
N SER A 387 13.73 -5.42 -26.10
CA SER A 387 14.43 -4.32 -25.41
C SER A 387 15.04 -3.34 -26.40
N ARG A 388 15.28 -2.11 -25.92
CA ARG A 388 15.93 -1.04 -26.66
C ARG A 388 16.85 -0.27 -25.74
N THR A 389 18.04 0.07 -26.23
CA THR A 389 19.01 0.90 -25.51
C THR A 389 19.08 2.27 -26.15
N PHE A 390 19.19 3.27 -25.30
CA PHE A 390 19.40 4.67 -25.64
C PHE A 390 20.65 5.17 -24.94
N GLU A 391 21.37 6.06 -25.58
CA GLU A 391 22.43 6.84 -24.97
C GLU A 391 21.87 8.19 -24.55
N LEU A 392 21.93 8.53 -23.26
CA LEU A 392 21.65 9.86 -22.75
C LEU A 392 22.95 10.67 -22.71
N GLN A 393 22.98 11.79 -23.39
CA GLN A 393 24.08 12.75 -23.37
C GLN A 393 23.66 13.98 -22.57
N LEU A 394 24.51 14.39 -21.62
CA LEU A 394 24.32 15.55 -20.77
C LEU A 394 25.35 16.66 -21.12
N ALA A 395 24.90 17.87 -21.30
CA ALA A 395 25.74 19.02 -21.52
C ALA A 395 25.35 20.16 -20.57
N GLY A 396 26.33 20.90 -20.04
CA GLY A 396 26.14 21.92 -19.03
C GLY A 396 26.80 21.57 -17.71
N GLU A 397 26.52 22.31 -16.66
CA GLU A 397 27.06 22.07 -15.32
C GLU A 397 26.16 21.10 -14.59
N LEU A 398 26.73 20.00 -14.09
CA LEU A 398 25.97 19.00 -13.31
C LEU A 398 25.63 19.57 -11.92
N PRO A 399 24.38 19.44 -11.44
CA PRO A 399 24.08 19.76 -10.06
C PRO A 399 24.82 18.76 -9.16
N THR A 400 25.68 19.26 -8.29
CA THR A 400 26.47 18.42 -7.40
C THR A 400 26.35 18.88 -5.97
N HIS A 401 26.32 17.92 -5.07
CA HIS A 401 26.40 18.13 -3.63
C HIS A 401 27.41 17.17 -3.03
N PRO A 402 28.27 17.58 -2.07
CA PRO A 402 29.34 16.72 -1.56
C PRO A 402 28.81 15.47 -0.85
N HIS A 403 27.61 15.50 -0.28
CA HIS A 403 27.08 14.44 0.58
C HIS A 403 25.66 14.00 0.22
N GLN A 404 25.01 14.62 -0.74
CA GLN A 404 23.63 14.32 -1.13
C GLN A 404 23.52 13.99 -2.61
N ALA A 405 22.66 13.03 -2.93
CA ALA A 405 22.30 12.75 -4.31
C ALA A 405 21.50 13.89 -4.93
N GLN A 406 21.76 14.16 -6.20
CA GLN A 406 21.08 15.16 -7.01
C GLN A 406 20.43 14.51 -8.23
N VAL A 407 19.53 15.21 -8.88
CA VAL A 407 18.85 14.75 -10.10
C VAL A 407 19.44 15.47 -11.31
N ALA A 408 20.05 14.74 -12.24
CA ALA A 408 20.48 15.27 -13.53
C ALA A 408 19.31 15.45 -14.49
N ALA A 409 18.43 14.46 -14.54
CA ALA A 409 17.25 14.48 -15.38
C ALA A 409 16.17 13.54 -14.84
N LYS A 410 14.94 13.75 -15.26
CA LYS A 410 13.78 12.89 -15.01
C LYS A 410 13.21 12.45 -16.36
N LEU A 411 12.94 11.16 -16.49
CA LEU A 411 12.28 10.56 -17.62
C LEU A 411 10.90 10.09 -17.17
N ALA A 412 9.88 10.89 -17.48
CA ALA A 412 8.48 10.51 -17.22
C ALA A 412 7.96 9.69 -18.39
N TRP A 413 7.25 8.59 -18.12
CA TRP A 413 6.77 7.69 -19.15
C TRP A 413 5.36 7.17 -18.90
N GLU A 414 4.73 6.77 -19.98
CA GLU A 414 3.46 6.07 -20.00
C GLU A 414 3.61 4.82 -20.86
N ALA A 415 3.19 3.68 -20.34
CA ALA A 415 3.15 2.41 -21.06
C ALA A 415 1.70 1.94 -21.20
N ARG A 416 1.33 1.51 -22.40
CA ARG A 416 0.02 0.92 -22.70
C ARG A 416 0.19 -0.47 -23.26
N LEU A 417 -0.60 -1.41 -22.74
CA LEU A 417 -0.61 -2.79 -23.19
C LEU A 417 -1.99 -3.40 -22.97
N GLN A 418 -2.25 -4.50 -23.65
CA GLN A 418 -3.47 -5.28 -23.47
C GLN A 418 -3.11 -6.75 -23.26
N PRO A 419 -3.00 -7.23 -22.02
CA PRO A 419 -2.78 -8.63 -21.73
C PRO A 419 -3.96 -9.48 -22.24
N ALA A 420 -3.67 -10.73 -22.63
CA ALA A 420 -4.72 -11.64 -23.07
C ALA A 420 -5.75 -11.89 -21.95
N GLY A 421 -7.03 -11.73 -22.26
CA GLY A 421 -8.13 -11.97 -21.31
C GLY A 421 -8.36 -10.86 -20.29
N SER A 422 -7.70 -9.69 -20.43
CA SER A 422 -7.93 -8.51 -19.59
C SER A 422 -8.23 -7.27 -20.43
N GLY A 423 -8.75 -6.22 -19.80
CA GLY A 423 -8.89 -4.91 -20.41
C GLY A 423 -7.53 -4.25 -20.70
N PRO A 424 -7.51 -3.10 -21.42
CA PRO A 424 -6.29 -2.33 -21.63
C PRO A 424 -5.75 -1.80 -20.31
N LEU A 425 -4.44 -1.95 -20.13
CA LEU A 425 -3.70 -1.41 -18.99
C LEU A 425 -2.91 -0.17 -19.42
N GLN A 426 -2.86 0.81 -18.54
CA GLN A 426 -2.07 2.01 -18.70
C GLN A 426 -1.29 2.26 -17.41
N LEU A 427 0.04 2.35 -17.53
CA LEU A 427 0.95 2.64 -16.45
C LEU A 427 1.58 4.00 -16.68
N LYS A 428 1.75 4.79 -15.62
CA LYS A 428 2.48 6.08 -15.67
C LYS A 428 3.48 6.08 -14.53
N GLU A 429 4.74 6.29 -14.87
CA GLU A 429 5.84 6.28 -13.92
C GLU A 429 6.94 7.24 -14.36
N SER A 430 7.99 7.34 -13.55
CA SER A 430 9.18 8.10 -13.92
C SER A 430 10.45 7.41 -13.45
N VAL A 431 11.53 7.61 -14.18
CA VAL A 431 12.88 7.22 -13.80
C VAL A 431 13.70 8.50 -13.58
N ILE A 432 14.38 8.53 -12.43
CA ILE A 432 15.33 9.58 -12.10
C ILE A 432 16.71 9.16 -12.59
N ILE A 433 17.43 10.09 -13.22
CA ILE A 433 18.83 9.95 -13.57
C ILE A 433 19.64 10.58 -12.42
N PRO A 434 20.22 9.78 -11.51
CA PRO A 434 20.82 10.31 -10.30
C PRO A 434 22.29 10.67 -10.50
N ILE A 435 22.71 11.69 -9.76
CA ILE A 435 24.11 12.05 -9.52
C ILE A 435 24.37 11.78 -8.05
N VAL A 436 25.28 10.86 -7.74
CA VAL A 436 25.48 10.34 -6.39
C VAL A 436 26.94 10.52 -5.97
N PRO A 437 27.22 11.18 -4.82
CA PRO A 437 28.56 11.25 -4.29
C PRO A 437 29.03 9.87 -3.79
N VAL A 438 30.28 9.55 -4.07
CA VAL A 438 30.94 8.38 -3.49
C VAL A 438 31.36 8.72 -2.07
N LEU A 439 30.62 8.17 -1.10
CA LEU A 439 30.91 8.35 0.32
C LEU A 439 31.69 7.15 0.86
N LYS A 440 32.64 7.42 1.77
CA LYS A 440 33.38 6.36 2.46
C LYS A 440 32.73 6.05 3.78
N LEU A 441 32.69 4.79 4.15
CA LEU A 441 32.40 4.32 5.49
C LEU A 441 33.75 4.26 6.24
N PRO A 442 34.08 5.23 7.13
CA PRO A 442 35.38 5.29 7.77
C PRO A 442 35.62 4.12 8.72
N ALA A 443 36.84 3.56 8.66
CA ALA A 443 37.32 2.63 9.66
C ALA A 443 37.97 3.42 10.80
N ILE A 444 37.62 3.08 12.04
CA ILE A 444 38.14 3.71 13.26
C ILE A 444 38.93 2.70 14.10
N GLU A 445 39.91 3.19 14.84
CA GLU A 445 40.69 2.38 15.80
C GLU A 445 39.99 2.39 17.16
N GLY A 446 39.34 1.29 17.51
CA GLY A 446 38.64 1.11 18.78
C GLY A 446 37.14 1.48 18.74
N PRO A 447 36.42 1.07 19.79
CA PRO A 447 34.98 1.27 19.84
C PRO A 447 34.63 2.74 20.17
N VAL A 448 33.55 3.22 19.59
CA VAL A 448 32.85 4.45 19.98
C VAL A 448 31.91 4.13 21.13
N GLY A 449 31.82 5.04 22.11
CA GLY A 449 30.81 4.95 23.17
C GLY A 449 29.42 5.11 22.62
N ILE A 450 28.46 4.37 23.16
CA ILE A 450 27.02 4.59 22.85
C ILE A 450 26.41 5.19 24.10
N ASP A 451 26.73 6.48 24.34
CA ASP A 451 26.44 7.18 25.58
C ASP A 451 25.69 8.51 25.40
N GLY A 452 25.25 8.79 24.17
CA GLY A 452 24.54 10.00 23.81
C GLY A 452 25.42 11.25 23.82
N ALA A 453 26.73 11.10 23.57
CA ALA A 453 27.67 12.22 23.49
C ALA A 453 28.49 12.15 22.20
N ALA A 454 28.56 13.25 21.47
CA ALA A 454 29.32 13.32 20.22
C ALA A 454 30.85 13.52 20.47
N ALA A 455 31.31 13.54 21.71
CA ALA A 455 32.67 13.94 22.05
C ALA A 455 33.76 12.95 21.57
N ASP A 456 33.42 11.69 21.40
CA ASP A 456 34.31 10.64 20.88
C ASP A 456 34.19 10.44 19.37
N TRP A 457 33.33 11.24 18.71
CA TRP A 457 33.17 11.26 17.25
C TRP A 457 34.01 12.40 16.65
N PRO A 458 35.02 12.11 15.81
CA PRO A 458 35.74 13.16 15.09
C PRO A 458 34.80 13.95 14.14
N ASP A 459 34.91 15.28 14.14
CA ASP A 459 34.10 16.17 13.30
C ASP A 459 34.17 15.80 11.80
N ALA A 460 35.29 15.27 11.34
CA ALA A 460 35.48 14.84 9.96
C ALA A 460 34.58 13.70 9.52
N LEU A 461 33.91 13.02 10.46
CA LEU A 461 32.95 11.95 10.16
C LEU A 461 31.53 12.45 9.92
N PHE A 462 31.24 13.72 10.24
CA PHE A 462 29.89 14.26 10.15
C PHE A 462 29.56 14.85 8.78
N TYR A 463 28.35 14.58 8.34
CA TYR A 463 27.68 15.25 7.24
C TYR A 463 26.58 16.16 7.81
N ALA A 464 26.64 17.44 7.56
CA ALA A 464 25.64 18.41 8.01
C ALA A 464 24.45 18.46 7.04
N VAL A 465 23.25 18.54 7.58
CA VAL A 465 21.98 18.69 6.85
C VAL A 465 21.23 19.87 7.47
N THR A 466 21.60 21.07 7.05
CA THR A 466 21.08 22.31 7.64
C THR A 466 20.21 23.10 6.66
N ASP A 467 20.67 23.28 5.42
CA ASP A 467 20.07 24.20 4.47
C ASP A 467 19.31 23.49 3.33
N THR A 468 19.50 22.19 3.17
CA THR A 468 18.99 21.42 2.05
C THR A 468 18.46 20.03 2.42
N PRO A 469 17.62 19.90 3.48
CA PRO A 469 16.99 18.61 3.75
C PRO A 469 16.04 18.28 2.59
N ALA A 470 15.91 17.00 2.24
CA ALA A 470 14.85 16.55 1.38
C ALA A 470 13.56 16.46 2.23
N LEU A 471 12.64 17.40 2.06
CA LEU A 471 11.38 17.42 2.80
C LEU A 471 10.38 16.43 2.22
N ARG A 472 9.60 15.84 3.08
CA ARG A 472 8.46 15.05 2.68
C ARG A 472 7.29 15.96 2.31
N SER A 473 6.75 15.79 1.11
CA SER A 473 5.79 16.72 0.49
C SER A 473 4.42 16.79 1.17
N ASP A 474 4.08 15.85 2.05
CA ASP A 474 2.84 15.84 2.81
C ASP A 474 2.97 16.38 4.25
N ARG A 475 4.15 16.96 4.59
CA ARG A 475 4.47 17.50 5.90
C ARG A 475 5.19 18.83 5.75
N GLU A 476 4.48 19.94 5.88
CA GLU A 476 4.94 21.29 5.52
C GLU A 476 5.36 22.15 6.74
N GLY A 477 5.55 21.55 7.92
CA GLY A 477 5.80 22.32 9.16
C GLY A 477 7.19 22.94 9.30
N TRP A 478 8.17 22.55 8.50
CA TRP A 478 9.53 23.03 8.65
C TRP A 478 9.73 24.51 8.27
N THR A 479 10.21 25.33 9.20
CA THR A 479 10.42 26.76 9.00
C THR A 479 11.88 27.17 8.79
N GLY A 480 12.80 26.24 8.85
CA GLY A 480 14.22 26.46 8.60
C GLY A 480 15.17 25.79 9.57
N PRO A 481 16.51 26.00 9.45
CA PRO A 481 17.51 25.31 10.27
C PRO A 481 17.47 25.63 11.77
N ALA A 482 16.79 26.68 12.17
CA ALA A 482 16.59 27.04 13.57
C ALA A 482 15.49 26.25 14.25
N ASP A 483 14.49 25.86 13.47
CA ASP A 483 13.38 24.98 13.81
C ASP A 483 13.90 23.55 13.98
N CYS A 484 14.25 22.89 12.87
CA CYS A 484 14.89 21.60 12.92
C CYS A 484 16.07 21.50 11.94
N SER A 485 17.20 20.96 12.39
CA SER A 485 18.35 20.62 11.54
C SER A 485 19.15 19.49 12.20
N PHE A 486 19.99 18.80 11.43
CA PHE A 486 20.77 17.71 11.99
C PHE A 486 22.12 17.54 11.30
N ARG A 487 23.05 16.87 11.99
CA ARG A 487 24.24 16.27 11.39
C ARG A 487 24.28 14.79 11.72
N LEU A 488 24.85 14.01 10.84
CA LEU A 488 24.92 12.56 10.98
C LEU A 488 26.32 12.05 10.67
N GLY A 489 26.70 10.94 11.28
CA GLY A 489 27.98 10.30 11.06
C GLY A 489 27.87 8.79 11.03
N PHE A 490 28.76 8.17 10.26
CA PHE A 490 28.90 6.73 10.19
C PHE A 490 30.36 6.34 10.36
N ALA A 491 30.59 5.22 11.06
CA ALA A 491 31.91 4.63 11.22
C ALA A 491 31.82 3.12 11.39
N ARG A 492 32.93 2.42 11.23
CA ARG A 492 33.04 1.01 11.60
C ARG A 492 34.37 0.71 12.27
N ASP A 493 34.36 -0.23 13.18
CA ASP A 493 35.55 -0.90 13.64
C ASP A 493 35.57 -2.38 13.19
N ALA A 494 36.31 -3.24 13.84
CA ALA A 494 36.35 -4.66 13.54
C ALA A 494 35.09 -5.43 14.00
N ILE A 495 34.26 -4.82 14.87
CA ILE A 495 33.17 -5.48 15.60
C ILE A 495 31.82 -4.91 15.18
N ASN A 496 31.72 -3.58 15.07
CA ASN A 496 30.45 -2.88 14.90
C ASN A 496 30.44 -1.91 13.70
N LEU A 497 29.25 -1.73 13.15
CA LEU A 497 28.87 -0.56 12.38
C LEU A 497 28.21 0.44 13.34
N TYR A 498 28.66 1.69 13.30
CA TYR A 498 28.17 2.77 14.14
C TYR A 498 27.45 3.83 13.35
N ALA A 499 26.43 4.42 13.95
CA ALA A 499 25.73 5.59 13.43
C ALA A 499 25.47 6.58 14.57
N ILE A 500 25.62 7.88 14.26
CA ILE A 500 25.23 8.98 15.13
C ILE A 500 24.38 9.97 14.36
N VAL A 501 23.34 10.52 15.01
CA VAL A 501 22.56 11.66 14.51
C VAL A 501 22.43 12.65 15.65
N GLU A 502 22.95 13.85 15.44
CA GLU A 502 22.80 14.99 16.36
C GLU A 502 21.78 15.94 15.76
N VAL A 503 20.64 16.08 16.43
CA VAL A 503 19.52 16.91 16.02
C VAL A 503 19.50 18.19 16.82
N LYS A 504 19.37 19.33 16.14
CA LYS A 504 18.96 20.61 16.72
C LYS A 504 17.48 20.77 16.47
N ASP A 505 16.75 21.15 17.51
CA ASP A 505 15.30 21.20 17.52
C ASP A 505 14.88 22.22 18.59
N ASP A 506 14.03 23.14 18.23
CA ASP A 506 13.61 24.24 19.11
C ASP A 506 12.50 23.83 20.09
N SER A 507 11.83 22.67 19.85
CA SER A 507 10.69 22.21 20.65
C SER A 507 10.55 20.68 20.70
N ILE A 508 11.27 20.00 21.59
CA ILE A 508 11.25 18.53 21.67
C ILE A 508 9.94 18.00 22.25
N VAL A 509 9.12 17.36 21.41
CA VAL A 509 7.91 16.63 21.77
C VAL A 509 8.19 15.12 21.83
N SER A 510 8.41 14.59 23.03
CA SER A 510 8.63 13.16 23.25
C SER A 510 7.55 12.60 24.18
N ARG A 511 6.81 11.60 23.68
CA ARG A 511 5.74 10.90 24.40
C ARG A 511 6.09 9.42 24.46
N ALA A 512 6.21 8.87 25.65
CA ALA A 512 6.38 7.42 25.81
C ALA A 512 5.26 6.67 25.05
N ALA A 513 5.63 5.61 24.35
CA ALA A 513 4.72 4.74 23.62
C ALA A 513 4.16 5.26 22.26
N LEU A 514 4.64 6.36 21.73
CA LEU A 514 4.38 6.73 20.33
C LEU A 514 5.59 6.43 19.45
N PRO A 515 5.38 5.97 18.21
CA PRO A 515 6.47 5.77 17.25
C PRO A 515 7.07 7.10 16.78
N PRO A 516 8.33 7.12 16.29
CA PRO A 516 9.03 8.36 15.93
C PRO A 516 8.35 9.20 14.84
N TRP A 517 7.50 8.61 13.99
CA TRP A 517 6.73 9.37 12.99
C TRP A 517 5.45 10.03 13.55
N LYS A 518 5.17 9.91 14.85
CA LYS A 518 4.06 10.55 15.58
C LYS A 518 4.54 11.52 16.66
N GLN A 519 5.83 11.74 16.74
CA GLN A 519 6.53 12.60 17.68
C GLN A 519 7.94 12.88 17.13
N ASP A 520 8.73 13.66 17.83
CA ASP A 520 10.14 13.80 17.47
C ASP A 520 10.85 12.47 17.53
N GLY A 521 11.75 12.30 16.57
CA GLY A 521 12.51 11.08 16.49
C GLY A 521 13.22 10.90 15.17
N ILE A 522 13.98 9.84 15.09
CA ILE A 522 14.71 9.50 13.88
C ILE A 522 14.34 8.14 13.34
N GLU A 523 14.53 7.99 12.04
CA GLU A 523 14.45 6.73 11.32
C GLU A 523 15.76 6.53 10.55
N LEU A 524 16.60 5.64 11.02
CA LEU A 524 17.81 5.18 10.33
C LEU A 524 17.42 3.98 9.47
N ARG A 525 17.53 4.11 8.15
CA ARG A 525 17.20 3.08 7.18
C ARG A 525 18.44 2.59 6.46
N MET A 526 18.68 1.28 6.44
CA MET A 526 19.83 0.65 5.80
C MET A 526 19.39 -0.45 4.86
N ASP A 527 19.95 -0.47 3.64
CA ASP A 527 19.70 -1.50 2.64
C ASP A 527 21.02 -2.19 2.26
N PHE A 528 21.12 -3.45 2.66
CA PHE A 528 22.28 -4.33 2.44
C PHE A 528 22.13 -5.19 1.18
N ARG A 529 21.01 -5.08 0.46
CA ARG A 529 20.72 -5.88 -0.72
C ARG A 529 21.59 -5.45 -1.91
N PRO A 530 21.76 -6.34 -2.91
CA PRO A 530 22.52 -6.00 -4.13
C PRO A 530 21.96 -4.77 -4.87
N PRO A 531 22.80 -3.99 -5.58
CA PRO A 531 22.37 -2.77 -6.29
C PRO A 531 21.20 -2.97 -7.26
N ALA A 532 21.08 -4.14 -7.86
CA ALA A 532 19.96 -4.47 -8.75
C ALA A 532 18.60 -4.45 -8.03
N VAL A 533 18.57 -4.86 -6.76
CA VAL A 533 17.35 -4.83 -5.92
C VAL A 533 17.11 -3.41 -5.37
N GLN A 534 18.19 -2.73 -4.99
CA GLN A 534 18.10 -1.33 -4.51
C GLN A 534 17.57 -0.35 -5.57
N ARG A 535 17.71 -0.70 -6.86
CA ARG A 535 17.21 0.10 -8.00
C ARG A 535 15.73 -0.14 -8.30
N ALA A 536 15.07 -1.05 -7.60
CA ALA A 536 13.63 -1.28 -7.78
C ALA A 536 12.86 0.02 -7.49
N PRO A 537 11.82 0.35 -8.27
CA PRO A 537 11.04 1.57 -8.08
C PRO A 537 10.27 1.59 -6.76
N GLN A 538 10.07 0.43 -6.14
CA GLN A 538 9.51 0.29 -4.80
C GLN A 538 10.54 -0.38 -3.90
N VAL A 539 10.74 0.20 -2.72
CA VAL A 539 11.57 -0.41 -1.70
C VAL A 539 10.73 -1.45 -0.96
N ASP A 540 11.15 -2.73 -1.06
CA ASP A 540 10.59 -3.78 -0.23
C ASP A 540 11.08 -3.59 1.22
N GLU A 541 10.21 -3.16 2.11
CA GLU A 541 10.54 -2.88 3.50
C GLU A 541 11.04 -4.12 4.26
N ASN A 542 10.64 -5.33 3.84
CA ASN A 542 11.10 -6.58 4.46
C ASN A 542 12.61 -6.83 4.29
N GLY A 543 13.24 -6.22 3.29
CA GLY A 543 14.69 -6.30 3.05
C GLY A 543 15.49 -5.20 3.73
N LEU A 544 14.87 -4.26 4.41
CA LEU A 544 15.52 -3.15 5.09
C LEU A 544 15.80 -3.44 6.57
N LEU A 545 16.86 -2.84 7.08
CA LEU A 545 17.03 -2.62 8.50
C LEU A 545 16.57 -1.20 8.81
N VAL A 546 15.52 -1.07 9.61
CA VAL A 546 15.03 0.22 10.11
C VAL A 546 15.24 0.28 11.61
N ILE A 547 15.95 1.30 12.07
CA ILE A 547 16.08 1.64 13.49
C ILE A 547 15.37 2.97 13.68
N GLY A 548 14.14 2.92 14.20
CA GLY A 548 13.38 4.11 14.56
C GLY A 548 13.44 4.33 16.06
N ALA A 549 13.79 5.53 16.51
CA ALA A 549 13.88 5.86 17.93
C ALA A 549 13.45 7.30 18.20
N SER A 550 12.71 7.51 19.30
CA SER A 550 12.36 8.84 19.80
C SER A 550 13.31 9.26 20.92
N PRO A 551 13.45 10.58 21.17
CA PRO A 551 14.27 11.09 22.28
C PRO A 551 13.88 10.46 23.62
N ALA A 552 14.86 10.32 24.51
CA ALA A 552 14.61 9.90 25.88
C ALA A 552 13.59 10.82 26.57
N PRO A 553 12.67 10.31 27.39
CA PRO A 553 11.65 11.13 28.04
C PRO A 553 12.17 12.04 29.17
N GLY A 554 13.48 12.11 29.37
CA GLY A 554 14.15 12.93 30.37
C GLY A 554 15.65 12.88 30.15
N ASP A 555 16.46 13.04 31.24
CA ASP A 555 17.92 13.03 31.18
C ASP A 555 18.53 11.61 31.02
N GLY A 556 17.70 10.61 30.68
CA GLY A 556 18.12 9.23 30.48
C GLY A 556 18.80 8.99 29.12
N LEU A 557 19.28 7.77 28.94
CA LEU A 557 19.90 7.28 27.70
C LEU A 557 19.00 6.33 26.94
N ASP A 558 17.98 5.80 27.59
CA ASP A 558 17.04 4.87 26.95
C ASP A 558 16.07 5.64 26.05
N PRO A 559 15.93 5.27 24.80
CA PRO A 559 14.93 5.87 23.90
C PRO A 559 13.52 5.81 24.50
N GLY A 560 12.74 6.87 24.31
CA GLY A 560 11.34 6.89 24.71
C GLY A 560 10.52 5.84 23.96
N TYR A 561 10.93 5.51 22.73
CA TYR A 561 10.38 4.47 21.89
C TYR A 561 11.45 3.91 20.94
N ILE A 562 11.45 2.60 20.72
CA ILE A 562 12.21 1.94 19.64
C ILE A 562 11.24 1.13 18.79
N VAL A 563 11.32 1.30 17.48
CA VAL A 563 10.48 0.56 16.53
C VAL A 563 10.93 -0.90 16.47
N ALA A 564 9.99 -1.83 16.70
CA ALA A 564 10.20 -3.27 16.59
C ALA A 564 11.54 -3.78 17.14
N PRO A 565 11.86 -3.55 18.44
CA PRO A 565 13.19 -3.84 18.98
C PRO A 565 13.60 -5.30 18.84
N SER A 566 12.62 -6.22 18.79
CA SER A 566 12.87 -7.66 18.56
C SER A 566 13.32 -8.00 17.13
N SER A 567 13.15 -7.09 16.18
CA SER A 567 13.58 -7.27 14.79
C SER A 567 15.01 -6.77 14.54
N LEU A 568 15.63 -6.10 15.50
CA LEU A 568 17.01 -5.62 15.36
C LEU A 568 18.00 -6.79 15.34
N PRO A 569 19.15 -6.65 14.64
CA PRO A 569 20.23 -7.62 14.69
C PRO A 569 20.68 -7.86 16.14
N ALA A 570 20.93 -9.11 16.51
CA ALA A 570 21.29 -9.47 17.87
C ALA A 570 22.53 -8.69 18.36
N GLY A 571 22.43 -8.09 19.55
CA GLY A 571 23.48 -7.27 20.14
C GLY A 571 23.51 -5.81 19.68
N THR A 572 22.53 -5.36 18.87
CA THR A 572 22.39 -3.93 18.55
C THR A 572 22.11 -3.13 19.81
N THR A 573 22.86 -2.06 20.00
CA THR A 573 22.68 -1.07 21.09
C THR A 573 22.20 0.24 20.46
N VAL A 574 21.18 0.84 21.06
CA VAL A 574 20.63 2.15 20.65
C VAL A 574 20.53 3.03 21.88
N CYS A 575 20.93 4.27 21.73
CA CYS A 575 20.89 5.28 22.78
C CYS A 575 20.29 6.57 22.20
N THR A 576 19.55 7.32 23.04
CA THR A 576 19.18 8.70 22.75
C THR A 576 19.41 9.54 24.00
N ARG A 577 19.89 10.78 23.82
CA ARG A 577 20.07 11.73 24.92
C ARG A 577 19.59 13.10 24.52
N ARG A 578 18.81 13.76 25.37
CA ARG A 578 18.48 15.16 25.22
C ARG A 578 19.68 16.04 25.47
N THR A 579 19.83 17.11 24.73
CA THR A 579 20.84 18.16 24.90
C THR A 579 20.16 19.51 25.18
N ALA A 580 20.93 20.56 25.35
CA ALA A 580 20.37 21.91 25.50
C ALA A 580 19.76 22.47 24.20
N GLU A 581 20.13 21.92 23.04
CA GLU A 581 19.73 22.42 21.72
C GLU A 581 18.96 21.36 20.89
N GLY A 582 18.56 20.22 21.49
CA GLY A 582 17.91 19.14 20.77
C GLY A 582 18.19 17.76 21.40
N TYR A 583 18.63 16.80 20.60
CA TYR A 583 18.95 15.46 21.08
C TYR A 583 19.99 14.74 20.20
N ILE A 584 20.64 13.73 20.75
CA ILE A 584 21.60 12.85 20.07
C ILE A 584 21.03 11.44 20.05
N PHE A 585 21.15 10.79 18.90
CA PHE A 585 20.91 9.37 18.69
C PHE A 585 22.22 8.68 18.36
N GLU A 586 22.46 7.53 18.95
CA GLU A 586 23.58 6.65 18.60
C GLU A 586 23.13 5.20 18.49
N ALA A 587 23.77 4.48 17.57
CA ALA A 587 23.58 3.04 17.41
C ALA A 587 24.90 2.33 17.13
N ALA A 588 25.08 1.16 17.76
CA ALA A 588 26.12 0.20 17.42
C ALA A 588 25.47 -1.11 16.98
N ILE A 589 25.81 -1.58 15.80
CA ILE A 589 25.21 -2.76 15.17
C ILE A 589 26.33 -3.78 14.91
N PRO A 590 26.32 -4.97 15.55
CA PRO A 590 27.36 -5.96 15.38
C PRO A 590 27.48 -6.43 13.91
N LEU A 591 28.66 -6.30 13.32
CA LEU A 591 28.94 -6.70 11.94
C LEU A 591 28.64 -8.19 11.72
N GLN A 592 28.96 -9.04 12.70
CA GLN A 592 28.65 -10.46 12.63
C GLN A 592 27.14 -10.73 12.47
N ALA A 593 26.31 -9.98 13.18
CA ALA A 593 24.84 -10.11 13.08
C ALA A 593 24.31 -9.60 11.74
N LEU A 594 24.89 -8.51 11.21
CA LEU A 594 24.58 -8.01 9.86
C LEU A 594 24.95 -9.03 8.78
N VAL A 595 26.14 -9.60 8.83
CA VAL A 595 26.59 -10.61 7.87
C VAL A 595 25.75 -11.88 7.97
N ALA A 596 25.38 -12.30 9.17
CA ALA A 596 24.51 -13.47 9.35
C ALA A 596 23.12 -13.28 8.72
N ARG A 597 22.59 -12.04 8.74
CA ARG A 597 21.25 -11.72 8.24
C ARG A 597 21.23 -11.35 6.75
N TYR A 598 22.21 -10.58 6.29
CA TYR A 598 22.21 -9.97 4.96
C TYR A 598 23.37 -10.45 4.04
N GLY A 599 24.28 -11.27 4.56
CA GLY A 599 25.52 -11.60 3.85
C GLY A 599 26.55 -10.47 3.90
N ASN A 600 27.64 -10.59 3.15
CA ASN A 600 28.75 -9.63 3.13
C ASN A 600 28.93 -8.94 1.76
N GLN A 601 28.01 -9.12 0.84
CA GLN A 601 28.17 -8.54 -0.50
C GLN A 601 28.18 -7.00 -0.49
N TRP A 602 27.48 -6.39 0.48
CA TRP A 602 27.46 -4.94 0.67
C TRP A 602 28.84 -4.33 0.95
N GLU A 603 29.79 -5.10 1.46
CA GLU A 603 31.18 -4.63 1.63
C GLU A 603 31.86 -4.29 0.29
N LYS A 604 31.39 -4.87 -0.82
CA LYS A 604 31.88 -4.60 -2.17
C LYS A 604 30.98 -3.62 -2.93
N ASP A 605 29.68 -3.79 -2.79
CA ASP A 605 28.68 -3.07 -3.58
C ASP A 605 28.27 -1.74 -2.96
N GLY A 606 28.67 -1.51 -1.70
CA GLY A 606 28.25 -0.36 -0.91
C GLY A 606 26.99 -0.64 -0.08
N LEU A 607 26.92 0.02 1.06
CA LEU A 607 25.76 0.04 1.95
C LEU A 607 24.92 1.28 1.63
N ARG A 608 23.68 1.10 1.21
CA ARG A 608 22.76 2.21 1.03
C ARG A 608 22.13 2.60 2.38
N VAL A 609 22.22 3.88 2.74
CA VAL A 609 21.72 4.41 4.01
C VAL A 609 20.91 5.67 3.78
N ASN A 610 19.86 5.87 4.54
CA ASN A 610 19.18 7.15 4.67
C ASN A 610 18.79 7.41 6.12
N VAL A 611 18.65 8.66 6.49
CA VAL A 611 18.20 9.12 7.79
C VAL A 611 17.05 10.09 7.58
N ALA A 612 15.94 9.87 8.29
CA ALA A 612 14.88 10.82 8.44
C ALA A 612 14.81 11.32 9.89
N VAL A 613 14.61 12.61 10.05
CA VAL A 613 14.28 13.25 11.33
C VAL A 613 12.81 13.68 11.25
N ASN A 614 12.01 13.20 12.19
CA ASN A 614 10.64 13.64 12.37
C ASN A 614 10.64 14.78 13.40
N ASP A 615 10.03 15.85 13.05
CA ASP A 615 9.92 17.10 13.78
C ASP A 615 8.44 17.43 14.02
N HIS A 616 8.05 17.61 15.27
CA HIS A 616 6.67 17.74 15.70
C HIS A 616 6.48 18.89 16.67
N ASP A 617 6.09 20.05 16.17
CA ASP A 617 5.78 21.24 16.94
C ASP A 617 4.28 21.39 17.23
N GLY A 618 3.76 20.57 18.13
CA GLY A 618 2.34 20.62 18.49
C GLY A 618 1.43 20.10 17.38
N SER A 619 0.87 20.99 16.54
CA SER A 619 0.02 20.65 15.40
C SER A 619 0.78 20.64 14.08
N GLU A 620 1.97 21.22 14.03
CA GLU A 620 2.82 21.25 12.85
C GLU A 620 3.72 20.02 12.83
N GLN A 621 3.97 19.49 11.65
CA GLN A 621 4.78 18.28 11.47
C GLN A 621 5.66 18.44 10.24
N ALA A 622 6.95 18.16 10.40
CA ALA A 622 7.90 18.04 9.31
C ALA A 622 8.57 16.67 9.31
N GLN A 623 9.07 16.24 8.19
CA GLN A 623 9.98 15.10 8.08
C GLN A 623 11.13 15.49 7.16
N LEU A 624 12.31 15.56 7.75
CA LEU A 624 13.53 16.00 7.09
C LEU A 624 14.36 14.76 6.74
N TRP A 625 14.78 14.63 5.50
CA TRP A 625 15.59 13.52 5.02
C TRP A 625 17.00 13.99 4.65
N TRP A 626 18.01 13.17 4.97
CA TRP A 626 19.37 13.37 4.47
C TRP A 626 19.47 13.22 2.95
N GLN A 627 18.86 12.15 2.42
CA GLN A 627 18.73 11.86 1.00
C GLN A 627 17.25 11.89 0.62
N PRO A 628 16.88 12.03 -0.67
CA PRO A 628 15.50 11.86 -1.09
C PRO A 628 14.88 10.55 -0.57
N ASP A 629 13.59 10.60 -0.22
CA ASP A 629 12.87 9.46 0.37
C ASP A 629 12.89 8.23 -0.56
N TRP A 630 13.31 7.09 -0.03
CA TRP A 630 13.39 5.83 -0.78
C TRP A 630 12.04 5.17 -1.05
N ARG A 631 10.98 5.56 -0.36
CA ARG A 631 9.65 4.96 -0.47
C ARG A 631 8.80 5.54 -1.59
N THR A 632 9.26 6.61 -2.22
CA THR A 632 8.50 7.29 -3.28
C THR A 632 8.99 6.90 -4.67
N LEU A 633 8.16 7.18 -5.68
CA LEU A 633 8.56 7.06 -7.10
C LEU A 633 9.73 7.98 -7.47
N GLY A 634 9.98 9.02 -6.68
CA GLY A 634 11.15 9.88 -6.79
C GLY A 634 12.42 9.30 -6.16
N ASN A 635 12.37 8.06 -5.64
CA ASN A 635 13.52 7.38 -5.06
C ASN A 635 14.73 7.41 -6.00
N ILE A 636 15.86 7.97 -5.51
CA ILE A 636 17.09 8.08 -6.27
C ILE A 636 17.96 6.86 -6.02
N PRO A 637 18.13 5.94 -7.00
CA PRO A 637 18.97 4.77 -6.86
C PRO A 637 20.39 5.13 -6.43
N GLY A 638 20.93 4.41 -5.46
CA GLY A 638 22.29 4.63 -4.97
C GLY A 638 22.47 5.81 -4.02
N SER A 639 21.43 6.63 -3.76
CA SER A 639 21.53 7.75 -2.80
C SER A 639 21.95 7.26 -1.41
N GLY A 640 22.84 8.02 -0.73
CA GLY A 640 23.35 7.67 0.59
C GLY A 640 24.23 6.40 0.61
N THR A 641 24.87 6.03 -0.50
CA THR A 641 25.72 4.81 -0.53
C THR A 641 27.09 5.05 0.10
N LEU A 642 27.38 4.26 1.13
CA LEU A 642 28.65 4.22 1.85
C LEU A 642 29.47 3.02 1.39
N PHE A 643 30.70 3.26 0.98
CA PHE A 643 31.65 2.20 0.60
C PHE A 643 32.66 2.00 1.74
N PRO A 644 32.85 0.75 2.21
CA PRO A 644 33.86 0.42 3.24
C PRO A 644 35.29 0.75 2.85
#